data_209f4a6d00ea548566ca952aeabb936a
#
_entry.id   209f4a6d00ea548566ca952aeabb936a
#
_cell.length_a   1.000
_cell.length_b   1.000
_cell.length_c   1.000
_cell.angle_alpha   90.00
_cell.angle_beta   90.00
_cell.angle_gamma   90.00
#
_symmetry.space_group_name_H-M   'P 1'
#
loop_
_entity.id
_entity.type
_entity.pdbx_description
1 polymer ?
#
loop_
_entity_poly.entity_id
_entity_poly.type
_entity_poly.pdbx_seq_one_letter_code
_entity_poly.pdbx_strand_id
1 'polypeptide(L)'
;AAQDGMTISRRIEVQPVRAESTYLNYSPKRFGLPSDLRFCFDFAQLGALQAMADDGYYKWNGYRYEKQPVFDFSDGAPIHFVFDANMDGLPDPAENDLYLGQYSLKVAVNQGDGDFLKSSVSSEFSGSGNLDSYIDINNDGLMERFYSGYDGTRYFCRTDMNEGLVKADGLFDLGDQLKNMGLCLDACADFDRDGRLDILGKTKGEDGYPYWAILFNEGNGRWTVKPILQTNEPLADIVVYDVDGDGYVDIARNDWTRKTVSRNRGNREFADWEELDGYLLKMDIDQDGLADLQLSDDGRSVIVSNHGSPVQVPMNFDLFRSDFADINNDGVPDYIDIGGSVIMRIANNNTAPTAPTTLIAAQTADEVIISWDGATDKESTTSQLRYNISIKEKGATGDGAYIWSPLNATNDKARMSLVPGIPTYYRQATKLPMPISRFQAGKTYEICVQAIDPWYASSPFSKVIEFTPQAECHITLPAKAGVDEYVAYRTVSNVQGALSIRQAEGMDLSKNGYIKWNTPGVKTVVTTNTNSMIKSTTQILIVDKPNLDVQIPARALAGQTLVLDMPECMRNEGAKVSVTSDEAKVAYDANTNKAVVTLPEQDGNCQLTITYADEVWQKAITRNYNINVVGKNWTPQIAQVKVADGHSVIQWDEQNLPAPELFTGMVNIYRESDIADSYDLIARVPMSQGKYVDEQSHSEVCSYRYQMTLSTTYGVETLPSKVHATMHVLANHGLGNDINIRWTPYEGTTVAQYVVYAGTSPDNMQIVDRLSGYARSYVHHRNSDATTYYAVGFVAKSELSAKAKAKTIANDEIVSNIISSADAYSVNAVQSIEIATREEEATFTQERLTLHLLAYVTPSQASIGKVEWSLLAGESLVNLSDDGVMQLIPGTTGGEVIVQAKAIDGSGITATRTFAVPQVSGVESVETNADGVKISAMLGGVMLTGITNPTDVLVTTANGTVVYRSILAADHHIALGNGLYIVRAGNRVCKVMVR
;
A
#
# COMPACT_ATOMS: atom_id res chain seq x y z
N ALA A 1 -11.69 23.68 22.08
CA ALA A 1 -12.06 22.35 22.56
C ALA A 1 -13.23 21.87 21.73
N ALA A 2 -12.93 21.20 20.63
CA ALA A 2 -13.92 20.47 19.85
C ALA A 2 -14.10 19.11 20.51
N GLN A 3 -15.23 18.91 21.12
CA GLN A 3 -15.79 17.62 21.46
C GLN A 3 -16.91 17.34 20.48
N ASP A 4 -16.90 16.11 19.99
CA ASP A 4 -17.93 15.42 19.22
C ASP A 4 -18.07 15.81 17.75
N GLY A 5 -17.74 14.83 16.91
CA GLY A 5 -17.92 14.77 15.48
C GLY A 5 -19.34 15.08 14.99
N MET A 6 -19.69 16.33 15.01
CA MET A 6 -20.84 16.85 14.29
C MET A 6 -20.33 17.47 13.00
N THR A 7 -20.50 16.76 11.89
CA THR A 7 -20.42 17.36 10.57
C THR A 7 -21.57 18.33 10.46
N ILE A 8 -21.30 19.61 10.60
CA ILE A 8 -22.29 20.65 10.30
C ILE A 8 -22.21 20.87 8.79
N SER A 9 -23.04 20.18 8.01
CA SER A 9 -23.31 20.56 6.65
C SER A 9 -24.17 21.83 6.69
N ARG A 10 -23.57 22.99 6.49
CA ARG A 10 -24.31 24.21 6.21
C ARG A 10 -24.69 24.17 4.72
N ARG A 11 -25.97 23.97 4.43
CA ARG A 11 -26.51 24.29 3.12
C ARG A 11 -26.49 25.80 3.01
N ILE A 12 -25.58 26.37 2.22
CA ILE A 12 -25.55 27.78 1.88
C ILE A 12 -26.59 27.93 0.80
N GLU A 13 -27.74 28.47 1.11
CA GLU A 13 -28.66 29.00 0.09
C GLU A 13 -27.99 30.25 -0.49
N VAL A 14 -27.43 30.10 -1.69
CA VAL A 14 -26.96 31.25 -2.47
C VAL A 14 -28.22 32.04 -2.87
N GLN A 15 -28.53 33.08 -2.16
CA GLN A 15 -29.53 34.04 -2.61
C GLN A 15 -28.90 34.88 -3.71
N PRO A 16 -29.57 35.03 -4.87
CA PRO A 16 -29.06 35.91 -5.88
C PRO A 16 -29.13 37.35 -5.32
N VAL A 17 -28.02 37.82 -4.82
CA VAL A 17 -27.85 39.23 -4.55
C VAL A 17 -27.85 39.90 -5.92
N ARG A 18 -28.84 40.74 -6.23
CA ARG A 18 -28.71 41.77 -7.26
C ARG A 18 -27.56 42.69 -6.78
N ALA A 19 -26.36 42.25 -6.95
CA ALA A 19 -25.24 43.15 -6.93
C ALA A 19 -25.38 44.01 -8.15
N GLU A 20 -25.61 45.29 -7.97
CA GLU A 20 -25.20 46.27 -8.97
C GLU A 20 -23.72 45.94 -9.14
N SER A 21 -23.40 45.28 -10.27
CA SER A 21 -22.14 44.63 -10.51
C SER A 21 -21.04 45.69 -10.69
N THR A 22 -20.50 46.15 -9.60
CA THR A 22 -19.21 46.86 -9.59
C THR A 22 -18.02 45.94 -9.92
N TYR A 23 -18.25 44.66 -9.89
CA TYR A 23 -17.15 43.65 -10.03
C TYR A 23 -16.80 43.25 -11.46
N LEU A 24 -17.75 43.32 -12.41
CA LEU A 24 -17.51 42.80 -13.76
C LEU A 24 -18.17 43.70 -14.83
N ASN A 25 -17.56 44.84 -15.10
CA ASN A 25 -17.97 45.68 -16.22
C ASN A 25 -17.19 45.28 -17.48
N TYR A 26 -17.75 44.36 -18.26
CA TYR A 26 -17.23 44.01 -19.57
C TYR A 26 -18.00 44.74 -20.69
N SER A 27 -17.28 45.38 -21.61
CA SER A 27 -17.89 45.96 -22.83
C SER A 27 -17.49 45.12 -24.04
N PRO A 28 -18.45 44.42 -24.67
CA PRO A 28 -18.14 43.66 -25.87
C PRO A 28 -17.71 44.60 -26.99
N LYS A 29 -16.46 44.56 -27.32
CA LYS A 29 -15.93 45.25 -28.52
C LYS A 29 -15.25 44.21 -29.39
N ARG A 30 -15.66 44.12 -30.66
CA ARG A 30 -14.97 43.30 -31.65
C ARG A 30 -13.82 44.11 -32.26
N PHE A 31 -12.58 43.66 -32.00
CA PHE A 31 -11.38 44.36 -32.40
C PHE A 31 -10.75 43.78 -33.67
N GLY A 32 -11.42 42.87 -34.38
CA GLY A 32 -10.87 42.30 -35.62
C GLY A 32 -9.77 41.26 -35.41
N LEU A 33 -9.77 40.64 -34.26
CA LEU A 33 -8.90 39.47 -34.06
C LEU A 33 -9.43 38.28 -34.89
N PRO A 34 -8.56 37.44 -35.42
CA PRO A 34 -8.92 36.22 -36.09
C PRO A 34 -9.57 35.22 -35.11
N SER A 35 -10.46 34.37 -35.63
CA SER A 35 -11.16 33.34 -34.85
C SER A 35 -10.24 32.20 -34.38
N ASP A 36 -9.02 32.16 -34.88
CA ASP A 36 -7.99 31.16 -34.66
C ASP A 36 -6.77 31.77 -33.96
N LEU A 37 -7.00 32.79 -33.14
CA LEU A 37 -5.96 33.42 -32.34
C LEU A 37 -5.22 32.40 -31.48
N ARG A 38 -3.88 32.41 -31.56
CA ARG A 38 -3.03 31.50 -30.82
C ARG A 38 -2.31 32.15 -29.66
N PHE A 39 -1.71 33.35 -29.92
CA PHE A 39 -0.82 34.01 -28.97
C PHE A 39 -0.92 35.53 -29.05
N CYS A 40 -0.77 36.16 -27.86
CA CYS A 40 -0.57 37.61 -27.76
C CYS A 40 0.72 37.94 -27.01
N PHE A 41 1.68 38.56 -27.67
CA PHE A 41 2.94 39.04 -27.07
C PHE A 41 3.29 40.43 -27.61
N ASP A 42 4.19 41.09 -26.95
CA ASP A 42 4.75 42.33 -27.51
C ASP A 42 5.93 42.04 -28.46
N PHE A 43 5.62 41.36 -29.56
CA PHE A 43 6.60 40.95 -30.57
C PHE A 43 7.41 42.09 -31.14
N ALA A 44 6.81 43.25 -31.26
CA ALA A 44 7.45 44.44 -31.87
C ALA A 44 7.97 45.44 -30.84
N GLN A 45 7.95 45.10 -29.54
CA GLN A 45 8.40 45.93 -28.43
C GLN A 45 7.75 47.32 -28.35
N LEU A 46 6.49 47.40 -28.69
CA LEU A 46 5.71 48.64 -28.75
C LEU A 46 5.05 49.01 -27.41
N GLY A 47 5.15 48.15 -26.39
CA GLY A 47 4.45 48.30 -25.14
C GLY A 47 2.96 47.93 -25.24
N ALA A 48 2.57 47.24 -26.29
CA ALA A 48 1.22 46.74 -26.51
C ALA A 48 1.28 45.33 -27.10
N LEU A 49 0.34 44.44 -26.69
CA LEU A 49 0.30 43.07 -27.22
C LEU A 49 -0.04 43.09 -28.72
N GLN A 50 0.69 42.30 -29.48
CA GLN A 50 0.32 41.92 -30.84
C GLN A 50 -0.22 40.49 -30.83
N ALA A 51 -1.04 40.14 -31.81
CA ALA A 51 -1.67 38.84 -31.91
C ALA A 51 -1.04 38.01 -33.01
N MET A 52 -0.87 36.71 -32.75
CA MET A 52 -0.46 35.72 -33.71
C MET A 52 -1.56 34.70 -33.88
N ALA A 53 -1.93 34.41 -35.13
CA ALA A 53 -2.93 33.45 -35.49
C ALA A 53 -2.42 32.51 -36.59
N ASP A 54 -3.18 31.43 -36.88
CA ASP A 54 -2.77 30.48 -37.94
C ASP A 54 -2.60 31.13 -39.32
N ASP A 55 -3.31 32.23 -39.56
CA ASP A 55 -3.32 32.92 -40.83
C ASP A 55 -2.36 34.13 -40.89
N GLY A 56 -1.65 34.44 -39.77
CA GLY A 56 -0.64 35.49 -39.76
C GLY A 56 -0.53 36.29 -38.48
N TYR A 57 0.22 37.37 -38.59
CA TYR A 57 0.57 38.30 -37.52
C TYR A 57 -0.31 39.56 -37.57
N TYR A 58 -0.78 40.01 -36.41
CA TYR A 58 -1.73 41.13 -36.27
C TYR A 58 -1.15 42.18 -35.30
N LYS A 59 -1.19 43.44 -35.70
CA LYS A 59 -0.71 44.58 -34.94
C LYS A 59 -1.83 45.49 -34.53
N TRP A 60 -1.82 45.98 -33.29
CA TRP A 60 -2.81 46.94 -32.81
C TRP A 60 -2.52 48.34 -33.40
N ASN A 61 -3.51 48.95 -34.05
CA ASN A 61 -3.39 50.30 -34.67
C ASN A 61 -4.05 51.43 -33.83
N GLY A 62 -4.44 51.14 -32.58
CA GLY A 62 -5.14 52.05 -31.68
C GLY A 62 -6.67 51.88 -31.70
N TYR A 63 -7.24 51.15 -32.69
CA TYR A 63 -8.67 50.92 -32.84
C TYR A 63 -9.04 49.47 -33.10
N ARG A 64 -8.20 48.74 -33.82
CA ARG A 64 -8.36 47.33 -34.17
C ARG A 64 -7.03 46.66 -34.43
N TYR A 65 -7.06 45.34 -34.44
CA TYR A 65 -5.93 44.52 -34.91
C TYR A 65 -5.94 44.49 -36.45
N GLU A 66 -4.80 44.80 -37.07
CA GLU A 66 -4.65 44.74 -38.51
C GLU A 66 -3.58 43.72 -38.90
N LYS A 67 -4.00 42.83 -39.87
CA LYS A 67 -3.08 41.79 -40.37
C LYS A 67 -1.87 42.47 -41.03
N GLN A 68 -0.69 42.01 -40.70
CA GLN A 68 0.59 42.45 -41.28
C GLN A 68 0.96 41.51 -42.46
N PRO A 69 1.53 42.02 -43.53
CA PRO A 69 1.71 41.28 -44.79
C PRO A 69 2.85 40.26 -44.80
N VAL A 70 3.61 40.10 -43.73
CA VAL A 70 4.98 39.55 -43.82
C VAL A 70 5.11 38.15 -43.19
N PHE A 71 4.08 37.55 -42.65
CA PHE A 71 4.32 36.29 -41.96
C PHE A 71 3.41 35.17 -42.43
N ASP A 72 3.97 34.19 -43.12
CA ASP A 72 3.31 32.97 -43.55
C ASP A 72 4.30 31.83 -43.38
N PHE A 73 4.00 30.87 -42.53
CA PHE A 73 4.71 29.60 -42.46
C PHE A 73 4.45 28.71 -43.68
N SER A 74 3.75 29.24 -44.70
CA SER A 74 3.55 28.74 -46.07
C SER A 74 2.77 27.44 -46.27
N ASP A 75 2.47 26.66 -45.26
CA ASP A 75 1.83 25.35 -45.38
C ASP A 75 0.53 25.21 -44.56
N GLY A 76 0.08 26.29 -43.93
CA GLY A 76 -1.19 26.31 -43.16
C GLY A 76 -1.14 25.48 -41.83
N ALA A 77 0.06 25.20 -41.37
CA ALA A 77 0.20 24.57 -40.07
C ALA A 77 0.17 25.60 -38.95
N PRO A 78 -0.53 25.31 -37.84
CA PRO A 78 -0.73 26.27 -36.77
C PRO A 78 0.54 26.51 -35.96
N ILE A 79 0.75 27.77 -35.52
CA ILE A 79 1.76 28.12 -34.54
C ILE A 79 1.38 27.43 -33.21
N HIS A 80 2.33 26.70 -32.63
CA HIS A 80 2.08 25.93 -31.41
C HIS A 80 2.73 26.53 -30.17
N PHE A 81 3.84 27.31 -30.35
CA PHE A 81 4.67 27.82 -29.23
C PHE A 81 5.18 29.21 -29.49
N VAL A 82 5.50 29.92 -28.41
CA VAL A 82 6.30 31.14 -28.39
C VAL A 82 7.33 31.03 -27.27
N PHE A 83 8.59 31.15 -27.61
CA PHE A 83 9.72 31.17 -26.68
C PHE A 83 10.87 31.97 -27.29
N ASP A 84 11.92 32.27 -26.55
CA ASP A 84 13.12 32.90 -27.06
C ASP A 84 14.10 31.83 -27.52
N ALA A 85 14.06 31.50 -28.79
CA ALA A 85 14.81 30.38 -29.35
C ALA A 85 16.30 30.69 -29.50
N ASN A 86 16.66 31.94 -29.78
CA ASN A 86 18.04 32.39 -29.96
C ASN A 86 18.61 33.13 -28.72
N MET A 87 17.84 33.24 -27.62
CA MET A 87 18.26 33.88 -26.39
C MET A 87 18.69 35.36 -26.55
N ASP A 88 17.96 36.10 -27.35
CA ASP A 88 18.18 37.54 -27.55
C ASP A 88 17.24 38.42 -26.72
N GLY A 89 16.27 37.82 -26.05
CA GLY A 89 15.30 38.50 -25.21
C GLY A 89 13.96 38.73 -25.90
N LEU A 90 13.78 38.29 -27.13
CA LEU A 90 12.57 38.50 -27.89
C LEU A 90 11.76 37.20 -28.04
N PRO A 91 10.42 37.30 -28.08
CA PRO A 91 9.55 36.10 -28.25
C PRO A 91 9.57 35.65 -29.73
N ASP A 92 9.94 34.39 -29.95
CA ASP A 92 9.95 33.73 -31.25
C ASP A 92 8.78 32.77 -31.40
N PRO A 93 7.89 32.97 -32.37
CA PRO A 93 6.83 32.00 -32.68
C PRO A 93 7.42 30.75 -33.33
N ALA A 94 6.89 29.59 -32.99
CA ALA A 94 7.37 28.33 -33.52
C ALA A 94 6.21 27.36 -33.87
N GLU A 95 6.47 26.58 -34.93
CA GLU A 95 5.57 25.58 -35.45
C GLU A 95 6.21 24.19 -35.41
N ASN A 96 5.45 23.17 -35.00
CA ASN A 96 5.84 21.79 -35.17
C ASN A 96 5.49 21.27 -36.55
N ASP A 97 6.48 20.79 -37.30
CA ASP A 97 6.25 20.10 -38.56
C ASP A 97 6.59 18.61 -38.41
N LEU A 98 5.65 17.77 -38.79
CA LEU A 98 5.83 16.31 -38.83
C LEU A 98 5.84 15.87 -40.28
N TYR A 99 7.01 15.68 -40.85
CA TYR A 99 7.16 15.20 -42.22
C TYR A 99 7.79 13.81 -42.24
N LEU A 100 7.07 12.84 -42.85
CA LEU A 100 7.51 11.43 -42.95
C LEU A 100 7.97 10.77 -41.62
N GLY A 101 7.36 11.13 -40.51
CA GLY A 101 7.70 10.58 -39.20
C GLY A 101 8.93 11.22 -38.54
N GLN A 102 9.51 12.26 -39.13
CA GLN A 102 10.53 13.09 -38.51
C GLN A 102 9.91 14.40 -38.04
N TYR A 103 10.23 14.81 -36.83
CA TYR A 103 9.82 16.10 -36.29
C TYR A 103 10.84 17.15 -36.64
N SER A 104 10.40 18.27 -37.17
CA SER A 104 11.15 19.50 -37.27
C SER A 104 10.43 20.63 -36.55
N LEU A 105 11.18 21.57 -36.02
CA LEU A 105 10.69 22.80 -35.45
C LEU A 105 11.01 23.93 -36.43
N LYS A 106 9.97 24.58 -36.92
CA LYS A 106 10.15 25.84 -37.69
C LYS A 106 10.02 26.97 -36.70
N VAL A 107 10.98 27.86 -36.68
CA VAL A 107 11.02 29.05 -35.80
C VAL A 107 11.07 30.31 -36.65
N ALA A 108 10.21 31.26 -36.28
CA ALA A 108 10.27 32.59 -36.81
C ALA A 108 11.01 33.48 -35.82
N VAL A 109 12.31 33.66 -36.03
CA VAL A 109 13.18 34.47 -35.17
C VAL A 109 12.81 35.94 -35.28
N ASN A 110 12.37 36.50 -34.17
CA ASN A 110 11.92 37.89 -34.06
C ASN A 110 13.09 38.86 -34.12
N GLN A 111 13.01 39.87 -34.99
CA GLN A 111 14.05 40.86 -35.17
C GLN A 111 13.83 42.15 -34.35
N GLY A 112 12.74 42.21 -33.57
CA GLY A 112 12.45 43.28 -32.62
C GLY A 112 11.63 44.47 -33.19
N ASP A 113 11.36 44.50 -34.45
CA ASP A 113 10.61 45.58 -35.12
C ASP A 113 9.29 45.08 -35.75
N GLY A 114 8.97 43.80 -35.49
CA GLY A 114 7.82 43.09 -36.07
C GLY A 114 8.15 42.33 -37.34
N ASP A 115 9.43 42.29 -37.75
CA ASP A 115 9.93 41.42 -38.79
C ASP A 115 10.45 40.11 -38.21
N PHE A 116 10.35 39.03 -38.97
CA PHE A 116 10.69 37.68 -38.55
C PHE A 116 11.58 36.99 -39.59
N LEU A 117 12.66 36.37 -39.13
CA LEU A 117 13.52 35.55 -39.96
C LEU A 117 13.16 34.06 -39.79
N LYS A 118 12.79 33.38 -40.85
CA LYS A 118 12.49 31.97 -40.82
C LYS A 118 13.75 31.15 -40.62
N SER A 119 13.69 30.24 -39.65
CA SER A 119 14.69 29.22 -39.38
C SER A 119 14.00 27.86 -39.21
N SER A 120 14.68 26.77 -39.50
CA SER A 120 14.17 25.41 -39.24
C SER A 120 15.21 24.60 -38.52
N VAL A 121 14.79 23.95 -37.46
CA VAL A 121 15.58 23.07 -36.64
C VAL A 121 15.12 21.64 -36.90
N SER A 122 15.97 20.82 -37.51
CA SER A 122 15.62 19.40 -37.78
C SER A 122 16.01 18.51 -36.61
N SER A 123 15.24 17.43 -36.40
CA SER A 123 15.59 16.39 -35.42
C SER A 123 15.91 15.08 -36.12
N GLU A 124 16.85 14.33 -35.56
CA GLU A 124 17.09 12.92 -35.95
C GLU A 124 16.10 11.96 -35.30
N PHE A 125 15.16 12.44 -34.51
CA PHE A 125 14.26 11.63 -33.73
C PHE A 125 12.97 11.33 -34.48
N SER A 126 12.64 10.04 -34.57
CA SER A 126 11.35 9.55 -35.08
C SER A 126 10.48 9.09 -33.90
N GLY A 127 9.29 9.63 -33.75
CA GLY A 127 8.36 9.24 -32.71
C GLY A 127 6.93 9.70 -32.96
N SER A 128 5.95 9.08 -32.36
CA SER A 128 4.55 9.55 -32.34
C SER A 128 4.30 10.19 -30.96
N GLY A 129 4.46 11.48 -30.85
CA GLY A 129 4.11 12.18 -29.60
C GLY A 129 3.07 13.25 -29.89
N ASN A 130 1.91 13.15 -29.28
CA ASN A 130 1.04 14.31 -29.04
C ASN A 130 1.75 15.17 -27.99
N LEU A 131 2.36 16.25 -28.41
CA LEU A 131 3.14 17.09 -27.50
C LEU A 131 2.97 18.54 -27.87
N ASP A 132 2.23 19.19 -27.03
CA ASP A 132 1.82 20.56 -27.20
C ASP A 132 2.53 21.51 -26.20
N SER A 133 3.59 21.05 -25.52
CA SER A 133 4.22 21.83 -24.47
C SER A 133 5.74 21.83 -24.52
N TYR A 134 6.33 23.01 -24.41
CA TYR A 134 7.73 23.26 -24.12
C TYR A 134 7.88 23.76 -22.70
N ILE A 135 8.87 23.27 -21.96
CA ILE A 135 9.10 23.60 -20.56
C ILE A 135 10.58 23.55 -20.23
N ASP A 136 11.07 24.50 -19.47
CA ASP A 136 12.42 24.45 -18.90
C ASP A 136 12.36 23.66 -17.58
N ILE A 137 12.50 22.34 -17.70
CA ILE A 137 12.37 21.40 -16.56
C ILE A 137 13.62 21.34 -15.67
N ASN A 138 14.77 21.74 -16.19
CA ASN A 138 16.05 21.66 -15.51
C ASN A 138 16.58 23.03 -15.05
N ASN A 139 15.82 24.09 -15.25
CA ASN A 139 16.18 25.45 -14.93
C ASN A 139 17.48 25.94 -15.62
N ASP A 140 17.76 25.51 -16.85
CA ASP A 140 18.92 25.95 -17.57
C ASP A 140 18.66 27.15 -18.49
N GLY A 141 17.42 27.63 -18.53
CA GLY A 141 16.97 28.75 -19.34
C GLY A 141 16.67 28.37 -20.80
N LEU A 142 16.82 27.11 -21.17
CA LEU A 142 16.45 26.58 -22.47
C LEU A 142 15.22 25.67 -22.33
N MET A 143 14.42 25.64 -23.38
CA MET A 143 13.20 24.87 -23.39
C MET A 143 13.43 23.44 -23.78
N GLU A 144 12.94 22.53 -22.97
CA GLU A 144 12.85 21.12 -23.29
C GLU A 144 11.47 20.76 -23.83
N ARG A 145 11.49 19.80 -24.75
CA ARG A 145 10.32 19.12 -25.26
C ARG A 145 10.36 17.64 -24.88
N PHE A 146 9.23 17.12 -24.45
CA PHE A 146 9.09 15.71 -24.10
C PHE A 146 8.75 14.87 -25.33
N TYR A 147 9.42 13.74 -25.52
CA TYR A 147 9.19 12.79 -26.61
C TYR A 147 8.90 11.38 -26.09
N SER A 148 8.01 10.71 -26.84
CA SER A 148 7.75 9.28 -26.67
C SER A 148 8.22 8.55 -27.92
N GLY A 149 9.30 7.75 -27.83
CA GLY A 149 9.80 6.96 -28.94
C GLY A 149 8.86 5.79 -29.30
N TYR A 150 8.97 5.26 -30.53
CA TYR A 150 8.19 4.09 -30.97
C TYR A 150 8.51 2.81 -30.18
N ASP A 151 9.68 2.74 -29.56
CA ASP A 151 10.12 1.64 -28.69
C ASP A 151 9.62 1.79 -27.23
N GLY A 152 8.81 2.80 -26.96
CA GLY A 152 8.30 3.13 -25.63
C GLY A 152 9.31 3.89 -24.74
N THR A 153 10.50 4.23 -25.27
CA THR A 153 11.41 5.11 -24.55
C THR A 153 10.85 6.54 -24.49
N ARG A 154 11.10 7.21 -23.37
CA ARG A 154 10.68 8.59 -23.16
C ARG A 154 11.87 9.42 -22.78
N TYR A 155 11.97 10.62 -23.36
CA TYR A 155 13.08 11.51 -23.14
C TYR A 155 12.69 12.97 -23.40
N PHE A 156 13.46 13.89 -22.84
CA PHE A 156 13.37 15.31 -23.16
C PHE A 156 14.38 15.66 -24.23
N CYS A 157 13.98 16.53 -25.16
CA CYS A 157 14.85 17.14 -26.12
C CYS A 157 14.94 18.64 -25.89
N ARG A 158 16.15 19.14 -25.75
CA ARG A 158 16.44 20.57 -25.71
C ARG A 158 16.46 21.14 -27.12
N THR A 159 15.89 22.32 -27.31
CA THR A 159 16.01 23.08 -28.55
C THR A 159 17.30 23.88 -28.55
N ASP A 160 18.16 23.61 -29.52
CA ASP A 160 19.37 24.40 -29.77
C ASP A 160 19.36 24.85 -31.22
N MET A 161 19.43 26.17 -31.47
CA MET A 161 19.34 26.74 -32.84
C MET A 161 20.53 26.36 -33.71
N ASN A 162 21.65 25.95 -33.11
CA ASN A 162 22.85 25.53 -33.85
C ASN A 162 22.96 24.02 -34.04
N GLU A 163 22.54 23.25 -33.02
CA GLU A 163 22.69 21.79 -32.97
C GLU A 163 21.37 21.03 -33.29
N GLY A 164 20.25 21.73 -33.31
CA GLY A 164 18.94 21.16 -33.54
C GLY A 164 18.25 20.73 -32.26
N LEU A 165 17.34 19.77 -32.38
CA LEU A 165 16.71 19.12 -31.22
C LEU A 165 17.69 18.11 -30.64
N VAL A 166 18.34 18.41 -29.53
CA VAL A 166 19.34 17.59 -28.87
C VAL A 166 18.69 16.85 -27.70
N LYS A 167 18.94 15.55 -27.61
CA LYS A 167 18.47 14.80 -26.45
C LYS A 167 19.08 15.36 -25.17
N ALA A 168 18.24 15.77 -24.25
CA ALA A 168 18.65 16.25 -22.94
C ALA A 168 19.02 15.07 -22.04
N ASP A 169 20.23 14.50 -22.26
CA ASP A 169 20.71 13.35 -21.49
C ASP A 169 20.89 13.72 -20.03
N GLY A 170 20.42 12.82 -19.17
CA GLY A 170 20.59 12.96 -17.72
C GLY A 170 19.53 13.77 -17.00
N LEU A 171 18.49 14.24 -17.67
CA LEU A 171 17.36 14.89 -17.00
C LEU A 171 16.51 13.90 -16.19
N PHE A 172 16.51 12.63 -16.60
CA PHE A 172 15.80 11.58 -15.88
C PHE A 172 16.71 10.39 -15.62
N ASP A 173 16.92 10.10 -14.35
CA ASP A 173 17.57 8.87 -13.87
C ASP A 173 16.56 7.94 -13.17
N LEU A 174 15.33 7.88 -13.68
CA LEU A 174 14.25 7.04 -13.15
C LEU A 174 14.21 5.64 -13.79
N GLY A 175 15.16 5.31 -14.66
CA GLY A 175 15.26 3.98 -15.29
C GLY A 175 13.94 3.50 -15.91
N ASP A 176 13.56 2.26 -15.59
CA ASP A 176 12.33 1.64 -16.15
C ASP A 176 11.02 2.24 -15.60
N GLN A 177 11.05 3.05 -14.54
CA GLN A 177 9.85 3.68 -13.97
C GLN A 177 9.21 4.65 -14.97
N LEU A 178 10.00 5.39 -15.74
CA LEU A 178 9.48 6.30 -16.77
C LEU A 178 8.90 5.59 -18.00
N LYS A 179 9.34 4.40 -18.33
CA LYS A 179 8.82 3.65 -19.49
C LYS A 179 7.32 3.36 -19.37
N ASN A 180 6.83 3.29 -18.14
CA ASN A 180 5.44 2.95 -17.84
C ASN A 180 4.58 4.15 -17.42
N MET A 181 5.17 5.36 -17.37
CA MET A 181 4.42 6.58 -17.02
C MET A 181 3.76 7.20 -18.24
N GLY A 182 2.46 7.46 -18.14
CA GLY A 182 1.79 8.43 -19.00
C GLY A 182 2.04 9.83 -18.40
N LEU A 183 2.95 10.61 -18.95
CA LEU A 183 3.17 11.98 -18.51
C LEU A 183 2.06 12.88 -19.01
N CYS A 184 1.56 13.77 -18.15
CA CYS A 184 0.69 14.87 -18.49
C CYS A 184 1.50 16.16 -18.29
N LEU A 185 2.00 16.74 -19.38
CA LEU A 185 2.86 17.93 -19.33
C LEU A 185 2.12 19.21 -18.96
N ASP A 186 0.81 19.25 -19.19
CA ASP A 186 -0.05 20.35 -18.76
C ASP A 186 -0.16 20.50 -17.25
N ALA A 187 0.36 19.55 -16.53
CA ALA A 187 0.35 19.49 -15.08
C ALA A 187 1.78 19.60 -14.46
N CYS A 188 2.69 20.30 -15.13
CA CYS A 188 3.97 20.66 -14.52
C CYS A 188 3.82 21.91 -13.67
N ALA A 189 4.30 21.87 -12.42
CA ALA A 189 4.31 22.98 -11.49
C ALA A 189 5.39 22.80 -10.43
N ASP A 190 5.77 23.85 -9.73
CA ASP A 190 6.63 23.80 -8.54
C ASP A 190 5.73 23.54 -7.32
N PHE A 191 5.41 22.25 -7.08
CA PHE A 191 4.46 21.86 -6.03
C PHE A 191 4.99 22.02 -4.61
N ASP A 192 6.30 22.03 -4.39
CA ASP A 192 6.90 22.17 -3.07
C ASP A 192 7.61 23.52 -2.85
N ARG A 193 7.54 24.42 -3.83
CA ARG A 193 8.13 25.78 -3.81
C ARG A 193 9.64 25.78 -3.63
N ASP A 194 10.31 24.78 -4.18
CA ASP A 194 11.77 24.72 -4.14
C ASP A 194 12.44 25.47 -5.30
N GLY A 195 11.66 26.00 -6.23
CA GLY A 195 12.11 26.74 -7.42
C GLY A 195 12.36 25.83 -8.63
N ARG A 196 12.08 24.52 -8.54
CA ARG A 196 12.16 23.58 -9.65
C ARG A 196 10.76 23.14 -10.05
N LEU A 197 10.61 22.83 -11.33
CA LEU A 197 9.33 22.29 -11.82
C LEU A 197 9.26 20.79 -11.56
N ASP A 198 8.15 20.37 -10.99
CA ASP A 198 7.78 18.99 -10.77
C ASP A 198 6.82 18.49 -11.86
N ILE A 199 6.64 17.19 -11.98
CA ILE A 199 5.81 16.58 -13.00
C ILE A 199 4.69 15.77 -12.35
N LEU A 200 3.45 16.07 -12.68
CA LEU A 200 2.31 15.20 -12.40
C LEU A 200 2.17 14.17 -13.52
N GLY A 201 2.16 12.90 -13.16
CA GLY A 201 2.11 11.82 -14.15
C GLY A 201 1.37 10.58 -13.67
N LYS A 202 1.03 9.71 -14.62
CA LYS A 202 0.40 8.42 -14.36
C LYS A 202 1.44 7.31 -14.42
N THR A 203 1.45 6.46 -13.40
CA THR A 203 2.34 5.29 -13.33
C THR A 203 1.57 4.06 -12.88
N LYS A 204 2.23 2.89 -12.85
CA LYS A 204 1.64 1.64 -12.34
C LYS A 204 2.30 1.24 -11.04
N GLY A 205 1.49 0.83 -10.08
CA GLY A 205 1.95 0.24 -8.84
C GLY A 205 2.48 -1.20 -9.01
N GLU A 206 3.06 -1.73 -7.96
CA GLU A 206 3.51 -3.14 -7.90
C GLU A 206 2.33 -4.12 -8.05
N ASP A 207 1.13 -3.70 -7.69
CA ASP A 207 -0.14 -4.40 -7.87
C ASP A 207 -0.66 -4.37 -9.33
N GLY A 208 0.06 -3.67 -10.22
CA GLY A 208 -0.30 -3.50 -11.63
C GLY A 208 -1.42 -2.48 -11.90
N TYR A 209 -2.00 -1.88 -10.85
CA TYR A 209 -3.02 -0.83 -10.99
C TYR A 209 -2.38 0.53 -11.27
N PRO A 210 -2.98 1.33 -12.16
CA PRO A 210 -2.50 2.68 -12.41
C PRO A 210 -2.81 3.61 -11.24
N TYR A 211 -1.90 4.51 -10.96
CA TYR A 211 -2.08 5.60 -10.01
C TYR A 211 -1.43 6.88 -10.54
N TRP A 212 -1.88 8.02 -10.02
CA TRP A 212 -1.28 9.31 -10.29
C TRP A 212 -0.24 9.63 -9.23
N ALA A 213 0.88 10.14 -9.68
CA ALA A 213 1.99 10.52 -8.82
C ALA A 213 2.59 11.86 -9.24
N ILE A 214 3.12 12.57 -8.28
CA ILE A 214 4.01 13.69 -8.53
C ILE A 214 5.44 13.20 -8.47
N LEU A 215 6.22 13.58 -9.48
CA LEU A 215 7.66 13.44 -9.51
C LEU A 215 8.26 14.77 -9.08
N PHE A 216 8.73 14.82 -7.85
CA PHE A 216 9.42 15.97 -7.30
C PHE A 216 10.85 16.05 -7.84
N ASN A 217 11.22 17.19 -8.39
CA ASN A 217 12.52 17.45 -8.98
C ASN A 217 13.54 17.86 -7.90
N GLU A 218 14.40 16.95 -7.50
CA GLU A 218 15.45 17.20 -6.50
C GLU A 218 16.69 17.91 -7.06
N GLY A 219 16.64 18.30 -8.33
CA GLY A 219 17.81 18.82 -9.04
C GLY A 219 18.81 17.72 -9.44
N ASN A 220 19.74 18.08 -10.33
CA ASN A 220 20.76 17.16 -10.85
C ASN A 220 20.21 15.85 -11.42
N GLY A 221 18.98 15.89 -11.99
CA GLY A 221 18.27 14.76 -12.59
C GLY A 221 17.79 13.71 -11.60
N ARG A 222 17.77 14.04 -10.31
CA ARG A 222 17.16 13.17 -9.28
C ARG A 222 15.70 13.54 -9.09
N TRP A 223 14.89 12.53 -8.86
CA TRP A 223 13.45 12.66 -8.72
C TRP A 223 12.93 11.79 -7.57
N THR A 224 11.98 12.32 -6.83
CA THR A 224 11.25 11.56 -5.80
C THR A 224 9.81 11.37 -6.26
N VAL A 225 9.33 10.14 -6.28
CA VAL A 225 7.97 9.80 -6.73
C VAL A 225 7.04 9.71 -5.52
N LYS A 226 5.96 10.48 -5.52
CA LYS A 226 4.92 10.43 -4.49
C LYS A 226 3.56 10.12 -5.12
N PRO A 227 2.92 8.97 -4.79
CA PRO A 227 1.56 8.66 -5.21
C PRO A 227 0.55 9.65 -4.60
N ILE A 228 -0.42 10.11 -5.41
CA ILE A 228 -1.49 11.01 -4.95
C ILE A 228 -2.89 10.45 -5.12
N LEU A 229 -3.13 9.58 -6.12
CA LEU A 229 -4.44 9.01 -6.38
C LEU A 229 -4.33 7.68 -7.13
N GLN A 230 -4.89 6.62 -6.55
CA GLN A 230 -5.04 5.33 -7.24
C GLN A 230 -6.35 5.34 -8.03
N THR A 231 -6.28 5.28 -9.38
CA THR A 231 -7.45 5.27 -10.24
C THR A 231 -7.18 4.62 -11.59
N ASN A 232 -8.14 3.87 -12.10
CA ASN A 232 -8.12 3.34 -13.46
C ASN A 232 -8.63 4.33 -14.51
N GLU A 233 -9.19 5.46 -14.07
CA GLU A 233 -9.75 6.46 -14.97
C GLU A 233 -8.66 7.41 -15.48
N PRO A 234 -8.72 7.84 -16.75
CA PRO A 234 -7.89 8.93 -17.21
C PRO A 234 -8.25 10.19 -16.39
N LEU A 235 -7.25 10.92 -15.93
CA LEU A 235 -7.50 12.30 -15.51
C LEU A 235 -7.59 13.11 -16.80
N ALA A 236 -8.80 13.42 -17.23
CA ALA A 236 -9.05 14.37 -18.29
C ALA A 236 -9.11 15.77 -17.68
N ASP A 237 -8.66 16.77 -18.41
CA ASP A 237 -8.75 18.18 -18.05
C ASP A 237 -8.22 18.51 -16.64
N ILE A 238 -6.97 18.13 -16.38
CA ILE A 238 -6.27 18.53 -15.15
C ILE A 238 -5.92 20.01 -15.22
N VAL A 239 -6.21 20.67 -14.13
CA VAL A 239 -5.80 22.04 -13.86
C VAL A 239 -4.89 22.04 -12.63
N VAL A 240 -3.72 22.66 -12.75
CA VAL A 240 -2.83 22.97 -11.63
C VAL A 240 -2.89 24.47 -11.36
N TYR A 241 -3.37 24.84 -10.18
CA TYR A 241 -3.61 26.23 -9.80
C TYR A 241 -3.69 26.34 -8.27
N ASP A 242 -3.28 27.46 -7.71
CA ASP A 242 -3.46 27.77 -6.29
C ASP A 242 -4.91 28.21 -6.06
N VAL A 243 -5.76 27.27 -5.65
CA VAL A 243 -7.23 27.45 -5.54
C VAL A 243 -7.62 28.22 -4.28
N ASP A 244 -6.84 28.12 -3.21
CA ASP A 244 -7.15 28.74 -1.92
C ASP A 244 -6.23 29.92 -1.55
N GLY A 245 -5.31 30.29 -2.45
CA GLY A 245 -4.46 31.48 -2.28
C GLY A 245 -3.34 31.30 -1.25
N ASP A 246 -3.01 30.06 -0.85
CA ASP A 246 -1.98 29.79 0.14
C ASP A 246 -0.55 29.80 -0.44
N GLY A 247 -0.44 29.87 -1.76
CA GLY A 247 0.80 29.91 -2.53
C GLY A 247 1.32 28.54 -2.94
N TYR A 248 0.72 27.45 -2.54
CA TYR A 248 1.02 26.13 -3.09
C TYR A 248 0.05 25.76 -4.20
N VAL A 249 0.58 25.15 -5.25
CA VAL A 249 -0.24 24.76 -6.40
C VAL A 249 -1.03 23.52 -6.08
N ASP A 250 -2.35 23.61 -6.20
CA ASP A 250 -3.30 22.50 -6.03
C ASP A 250 -3.51 21.73 -7.32
N ILE A 251 -4.15 20.58 -7.24
CA ILE A 251 -4.50 19.74 -8.38
C ILE A 251 -6.02 19.65 -8.48
N ALA A 252 -6.59 20.14 -9.57
CA ALA A 252 -8.01 20.04 -9.84
C ALA A 252 -8.30 19.15 -11.06
N ARG A 253 -9.41 18.41 -11.00
CA ARG A 253 -10.01 17.70 -12.14
C ARG A 253 -11.19 18.53 -12.60
N ASN A 254 -11.17 18.88 -13.85
CA ASN A 254 -12.12 19.84 -14.42
C ASN A 254 -12.90 19.22 -15.61
N ASP A 255 -13.18 17.92 -15.55
CA ASP A 255 -13.87 17.20 -16.62
C ASP A 255 -15.41 17.29 -16.49
N TRP A 256 -16.14 16.90 -17.54
CA TRP A 256 -17.61 16.95 -17.59
C TRP A 256 -18.31 16.09 -16.52
N THR A 257 -17.63 15.11 -15.98
CA THR A 257 -18.21 14.15 -15.04
C THR A 257 -17.79 14.40 -13.60
N ARG A 258 -16.63 15.06 -13.40
CA ARG A 258 -16.05 15.29 -12.07
C ARG A 258 -15.38 16.65 -12.03
N LYS A 259 -15.70 17.39 -11.01
CA LYS A 259 -15.09 18.66 -10.65
C LYS A 259 -14.62 18.54 -9.22
N THR A 260 -13.36 18.21 -9.07
CA THR A 260 -12.78 17.94 -7.75
C THR A 260 -11.42 18.58 -7.62
N VAL A 261 -11.03 18.96 -6.41
CA VAL A 261 -9.71 19.49 -6.09
C VAL A 261 -9.06 18.71 -4.95
N SER A 262 -7.75 18.51 -5.05
CA SER A 262 -6.90 18.06 -3.97
C SER A 262 -5.94 19.19 -3.61
N ARG A 263 -6.13 19.76 -2.41
CA ARG A 263 -5.35 20.91 -1.95
C ARG A 263 -3.97 20.50 -1.50
N ASN A 264 -2.98 21.26 -1.93
CA ASN A 264 -1.59 21.09 -1.51
C ASN A 264 -1.40 21.78 -0.15
N ARG A 265 -1.02 21.02 0.88
CA ARG A 265 -0.81 21.53 2.25
C ARG A 265 0.63 21.97 2.53
N GLY A 266 1.45 22.02 1.50
CA GLY A 266 2.89 22.16 1.63
C GLY A 266 3.57 20.88 2.11
N ASN A 267 4.90 20.89 2.24
CA ASN A 267 5.70 19.73 2.64
C ASN A 267 5.42 18.46 1.81
N ARG A 268 5.01 18.65 0.55
CA ARG A 268 4.64 17.56 -0.37
C ARG A 268 3.40 16.77 0.09
N GLU A 269 2.51 17.35 0.89
CA GLU A 269 1.29 16.70 1.39
C GLU A 269 0.05 17.27 0.69
N PHE A 270 -0.85 16.37 0.26
CA PHE A 270 -2.09 16.72 -0.42
C PHE A 270 -3.30 16.27 0.41
N ALA A 271 -4.37 17.07 0.36
CA ALA A 271 -5.64 16.75 1.01
C ALA A 271 -6.42 15.69 0.22
N ASP A 272 -7.38 15.07 0.88
CA ASP A 272 -8.37 14.25 0.19
C ASP A 272 -9.14 15.09 -0.85
N TRP A 273 -9.59 14.44 -1.92
CA TRP A 273 -10.31 15.10 -3.00
C TRP A 273 -11.67 15.63 -2.54
N GLU A 274 -11.90 16.92 -2.78
CA GLU A 274 -13.15 17.63 -2.47
C GLU A 274 -13.88 17.94 -3.78
N GLU A 275 -15.22 17.91 -3.78
CA GLU A 275 -16.04 18.30 -4.92
C GLU A 275 -16.09 19.82 -5.05
N LEU A 276 -16.02 20.32 -6.30
CA LEU A 276 -16.21 21.71 -6.65
C LEU A 276 -17.62 21.92 -7.21
N ASP A 277 -18.21 23.09 -6.93
CA ASP A 277 -19.55 23.45 -7.41
C ASP A 277 -19.60 23.75 -8.92
N GLY A 278 -18.44 23.95 -9.57
CA GLY A 278 -18.33 24.28 -10.98
C GLY A 278 -16.96 24.01 -11.57
N TYR A 279 -16.76 24.37 -12.84
CA TYR A 279 -15.45 24.28 -13.51
C TYR A 279 -14.51 25.36 -12.96
N LEU A 280 -13.29 24.96 -12.59
CA LEU A 280 -12.28 25.87 -12.11
C LEU A 280 -11.83 26.82 -13.25
N LEU A 281 -11.94 28.09 -13.04
CA LEU A 281 -11.29 29.10 -13.85
C LEU A 281 -9.86 29.32 -13.33
N LYS A 282 -8.90 29.35 -14.25
CA LYS A 282 -7.49 29.67 -13.90
C LYS A 282 -7.31 31.18 -13.66
N MET A 283 -8.24 31.82 -13.00
CA MET A 283 -8.27 33.27 -12.80
C MET A 283 -9.03 33.63 -11.53
N ASP A 284 -8.50 34.60 -10.81
CA ASP A 284 -9.18 35.32 -9.73
C ASP A 284 -9.85 36.56 -10.36
N ILE A 285 -11.16 36.46 -10.62
CA ILE A 285 -11.88 37.50 -11.35
C ILE A 285 -12.22 38.69 -10.44
N ASP A 286 -12.50 38.46 -9.17
CA ASP A 286 -12.90 39.50 -8.21
C ASP A 286 -11.75 40.05 -7.37
N GLN A 287 -10.53 39.53 -7.53
CA GLN A 287 -9.30 39.95 -6.86
C GLN A 287 -9.34 39.73 -5.34
N ASP A 288 -9.95 38.66 -4.92
CA ASP A 288 -9.99 38.32 -3.49
C ASP A 288 -8.91 37.33 -3.06
N GLY A 289 -8.12 36.83 -4.00
CA GLY A 289 -7.03 35.90 -3.73
C GLY A 289 -7.41 34.44 -3.87
N LEU A 290 -8.61 34.13 -4.25
CA LEU A 290 -9.11 32.77 -4.42
C LEU A 290 -9.52 32.53 -5.86
N ALA A 291 -9.42 31.31 -6.34
CA ALA A 291 -9.86 30.96 -7.68
C ALA A 291 -11.38 31.00 -7.78
N ASP A 292 -11.88 31.60 -8.83
CA ASP A 292 -13.30 31.63 -9.13
C ASP A 292 -13.76 30.39 -9.90
N LEU A 293 -15.01 29.98 -9.65
CA LEU A 293 -15.60 28.79 -10.23
C LEU A 293 -16.66 29.19 -11.30
N GLN A 294 -16.66 28.45 -12.40
CA GLN A 294 -17.69 28.56 -13.43
C GLN A 294 -18.83 27.56 -13.15
N LEU A 295 -20.09 27.99 -13.30
CA LEU A 295 -21.22 27.08 -13.25
C LEU A 295 -21.32 26.21 -14.52
N SER A 296 -21.70 24.93 -14.31
CA SER A 296 -21.65 23.93 -15.37
C SER A 296 -22.81 23.97 -16.37
N ASP A 297 -23.98 24.54 -16.02
CA ASP A 297 -25.22 24.26 -16.76
C ASP A 297 -25.45 25.15 -17.95
N ASP A 298 -24.99 26.37 -17.96
CA ASP A 298 -25.18 27.29 -19.07
C ASP A 298 -23.92 28.03 -19.54
N GLY A 299 -22.80 27.88 -18.84
CA GLY A 299 -21.55 28.57 -19.12
C GLY A 299 -21.63 30.11 -19.02
N ARG A 300 -22.71 30.64 -18.48
CA ARG A 300 -23.00 32.06 -18.45
C ARG A 300 -23.00 32.68 -17.07
N SER A 301 -22.58 31.96 -16.08
CA SER A 301 -22.46 32.45 -14.70
C SER A 301 -21.14 31.98 -14.11
N VAL A 302 -20.53 32.85 -13.33
CA VAL A 302 -19.33 32.58 -12.53
C VAL A 302 -19.73 32.59 -11.06
N ILE A 303 -19.22 31.67 -10.31
CA ILE A 303 -19.22 31.76 -8.85
C ILE A 303 -17.91 32.44 -8.46
N VAL A 304 -18.00 33.71 -8.09
CA VAL A 304 -16.84 34.42 -7.54
C VAL A 304 -16.71 34.13 -6.05
N SER A 305 -15.49 33.96 -5.61
CA SER A 305 -15.19 33.56 -4.24
C SER A 305 -15.54 34.64 -3.19
N ASN A 306 -15.49 35.91 -3.55
CA ASN A 306 -15.89 37.07 -2.75
C ASN A 306 -15.45 36.94 -1.27
N HIS A 307 -14.12 36.84 -1.05
CA HIS A 307 -13.52 36.69 0.28
C HIS A 307 -14.11 35.55 1.12
N GLY A 308 -14.32 34.40 0.49
CA GLY A 308 -14.90 33.21 1.14
C GLY A 308 -16.41 33.25 1.36
N SER A 309 -17.10 34.16 0.72
CA SER A 309 -18.56 34.28 0.67
C SER A 309 -19.04 34.18 -0.78
N PRO A 310 -19.10 32.99 -1.38
CA PRO A 310 -19.30 32.80 -2.82
C PRO A 310 -20.56 33.50 -3.32
N VAL A 311 -20.46 34.23 -4.46
CA VAL A 311 -21.56 34.93 -5.10
C VAL A 311 -21.62 34.50 -6.56
N GLN A 312 -22.83 34.10 -7.02
CA GLN A 312 -23.06 33.79 -8.41
C GLN A 312 -23.27 35.07 -9.20
N VAL A 313 -22.42 35.35 -10.18
CA VAL A 313 -22.48 36.52 -11.05
C VAL A 313 -22.87 36.07 -12.48
N PRO A 314 -24.02 36.52 -13.03
CA PRO A 314 -24.36 36.19 -14.41
C PRO A 314 -23.44 36.93 -15.36
N MET A 315 -22.93 36.23 -16.37
CA MET A 315 -22.15 36.78 -17.46
C MET A 315 -23.00 36.88 -18.72
N ASN A 316 -22.78 37.89 -19.52
CA ASN A 316 -23.56 38.10 -20.78
C ASN A 316 -22.94 37.35 -21.98
N PHE A 317 -22.01 36.44 -21.75
CA PHE A 317 -21.27 35.71 -22.78
C PHE A 317 -20.93 34.30 -22.26
N ASP A 318 -20.59 33.42 -23.17
CA ASP A 318 -20.23 32.03 -22.86
C ASP A 318 -18.79 31.95 -22.43
N LEU A 319 -18.53 31.36 -21.24
CA LEU A 319 -17.21 31.20 -20.66
C LEU A 319 -16.55 29.85 -21.03
N PHE A 320 -17.26 28.96 -21.71
CA PHE A 320 -16.69 27.71 -22.17
C PHE A 320 -15.63 27.94 -23.24
N ARG A 321 -14.43 27.43 -23.01
CA ARG A 321 -13.27 27.45 -23.92
C ARG A 321 -12.70 28.84 -24.21
N SER A 322 -12.49 29.61 -23.19
CA SER A 322 -12.06 30.98 -23.30
C SER A 322 -10.80 31.25 -22.51
N ASP A 323 -10.05 32.23 -22.95
CA ASP A 323 -8.80 32.66 -22.33
C ASP A 323 -8.86 34.12 -21.90
N PHE A 324 -7.96 34.45 -20.99
CA PHE A 324 -7.80 35.80 -20.48
C PHE A 324 -6.42 36.37 -20.85
N ALA A 325 -6.38 37.59 -21.31
CA ALA A 325 -5.15 38.34 -21.53
C ALA A 325 -5.40 39.84 -21.40
N ASP A 326 -4.44 40.60 -20.90
CA ASP A 326 -4.52 42.06 -20.89
C ASP A 326 -4.13 42.61 -22.30
N ILE A 327 -5.13 42.63 -23.18
CA ILE A 327 -4.95 42.99 -24.59
C ILE A 327 -4.57 44.45 -24.77
N ASN A 328 -5.13 45.33 -23.94
CA ASN A 328 -4.94 46.75 -24.05
C ASN A 328 -3.85 47.32 -23.14
N ASN A 329 -3.23 46.45 -22.33
CA ASN A 329 -2.19 46.77 -21.38
C ASN A 329 -2.64 47.81 -20.33
N ASP A 330 -3.86 47.63 -19.82
CA ASP A 330 -4.39 48.46 -18.74
C ASP A 330 -4.22 47.85 -17.35
N GLY A 331 -3.64 46.66 -17.29
CA GLY A 331 -3.40 45.91 -16.04
C GLY A 331 -4.59 45.07 -15.59
N VAL A 332 -5.58 44.86 -16.47
CA VAL A 332 -6.76 44.07 -16.20
C VAL A 332 -6.96 43.08 -17.33
N PRO A 333 -7.14 41.76 -17.02
CA PRO A 333 -7.31 40.76 -18.03
C PRO A 333 -8.65 40.96 -18.78
N ASP A 334 -8.54 40.98 -20.09
CA ASP A 334 -9.66 40.92 -21.00
C ASP A 334 -9.99 39.46 -21.33
N TYR A 335 -11.25 39.25 -21.73
CA TYR A 335 -11.71 37.94 -22.15
C TYR A 335 -11.64 37.76 -23.66
N ILE A 336 -11.10 36.66 -24.12
CA ILE A 336 -10.99 36.29 -25.53
C ILE A 336 -11.88 35.09 -25.80
N ASP A 337 -12.97 35.30 -26.60
CA ASP A 337 -13.84 34.26 -27.05
C ASP A 337 -13.26 33.47 -28.24
N ILE A 338 -13.60 32.19 -28.34
CA ILE A 338 -13.21 31.28 -29.46
C ILE A 338 -13.55 31.88 -30.83
N GLY A 339 -14.54 32.77 -30.92
CA GLY A 339 -14.89 33.50 -32.14
C GLY A 339 -14.00 34.69 -32.45
N GLY A 340 -12.89 34.88 -31.73
CA GLY A 340 -11.96 36.03 -31.89
C GLY A 340 -12.57 37.34 -31.39
N SER A 341 -13.68 37.30 -30.63
CA SER A 341 -14.23 38.48 -29.99
C SER A 341 -13.48 38.76 -28.69
N VAL A 342 -12.95 39.95 -28.55
CA VAL A 342 -12.37 40.43 -27.29
C VAL A 342 -13.45 41.16 -26.52
N ILE A 343 -13.66 40.77 -25.27
CA ILE A 343 -14.54 41.45 -24.35
C ILE A 343 -13.71 42.17 -23.35
N MET A 344 -13.56 43.47 -23.53
CA MET A 344 -12.73 44.33 -22.69
C MET A 344 -13.39 44.55 -21.32
N ARG A 345 -12.61 44.45 -20.27
CA ARG A 345 -12.99 44.87 -18.93
C ARG A 345 -12.85 46.40 -18.81
N ILE A 346 -13.84 47.08 -18.25
CA ILE A 346 -13.87 48.53 -18.22
C ILE A 346 -13.42 49.11 -16.88
N ALA A 347 -13.46 48.35 -15.81
CA ALA A 347 -13.12 48.85 -14.47
C ALA A 347 -11.69 48.40 -14.12
N ASN A 348 -10.79 49.33 -13.98
CA ASN A 348 -9.45 49.06 -13.52
C ASN A 348 -9.34 49.46 -12.05
N ASN A 349 -9.42 48.52 -11.14
CA ASN A 349 -9.11 48.68 -9.73
C ASN A 349 -7.76 48.04 -9.37
N ASN A 350 -7.11 47.33 -10.32
CA ASN A 350 -5.84 46.70 -10.12
C ASN A 350 -4.69 47.69 -10.11
N THR A 351 -3.76 47.50 -9.17
CA THR A 351 -2.48 48.24 -9.14
C THR A 351 -1.34 47.26 -9.32
N ALA A 352 -0.35 47.66 -10.14
CA ALA A 352 0.81 46.81 -10.35
C ALA A 352 1.57 46.56 -9.01
N PRO A 353 2.10 45.37 -8.81
CA PRO A 353 2.88 45.04 -7.63
C PRO A 353 4.15 45.89 -7.52
N THR A 354 4.75 45.91 -6.33
CA THR A 354 6.05 46.51 -6.13
C THR A 354 7.14 45.63 -6.74
N ALA A 355 8.24 46.24 -7.24
CA ALA A 355 9.40 45.44 -7.64
C ALA A 355 10.07 44.79 -6.40
N PRO A 356 10.62 43.57 -6.52
CA PRO A 356 11.46 42.99 -5.49
C PRO A 356 12.63 43.92 -5.13
N THR A 357 12.93 44.09 -3.85
CA THR A 357 13.94 45.03 -3.37
C THR A 357 15.27 44.37 -3.04
N THR A 358 15.26 43.14 -2.57
CA THR A 358 16.43 42.34 -2.23
C THR A 358 16.63 41.26 -3.27
N LEU A 359 17.73 41.29 -3.98
CA LEU A 359 18.08 40.25 -4.97
C LEU A 359 19.49 39.75 -4.65
N ILE A 360 19.68 38.45 -4.56
CA ILE A 360 20.93 37.79 -4.22
C ILE A 360 21.18 36.66 -5.20
N ALA A 361 22.42 36.55 -5.69
CA ALA A 361 22.92 35.40 -6.43
C ALA A 361 24.01 34.73 -5.58
N ALA A 362 23.81 33.49 -5.22
CA ALA A 362 24.72 32.68 -4.41
C ALA A 362 25.17 31.44 -5.17
N GLN A 363 26.49 31.23 -5.26
CA GLN A 363 27.03 30.05 -5.93
C GLN A 363 27.24 28.91 -4.95
N THR A 364 26.80 27.72 -5.34
CA THR A 364 27.21 26.43 -4.79
C THR A 364 28.13 25.71 -5.77
N ALA A 365 28.57 24.51 -5.47
CA ALA A 365 29.37 23.73 -6.41
C ALA A 365 28.60 23.35 -7.69
N ASP A 366 27.30 23.10 -7.58
CA ASP A 366 26.47 22.60 -8.69
C ASP A 366 25.60 23.69 -9.33
N GLU A 367 25.21 24.70 -8.57
CA GLU A 367 24.17 25.64 -8.93
C GLU A 367 24.52 27.09 -8.58
N VAL A 368 23.92 28.02 -9.28
CA VAL A 368 23.75 29.40 -8.84
C VAL A 368 22.30 29.55 -8.40
N ILE A 369 22.09 29.85 -7.13
CA ILE A 369 20.77 30.09 -6.56
C ILE A 369 20.53 31.60 -6.57
N ILE A 370 19.58 32.02 -7.38
CA ILE A 370 19.10 33.39 -7.42
C ILE A 370 17.88 33.47 -6.52
N SER A 371 17.87 34.37 -5.57
CA SER A 371 16.77 34.54 -4.63
C SER A 371 16.44 36.01 -4.42
N TRP A 372 15.17 36.26 -4.11
CA TRP A 372 14.69 37.62 -3.90
C TRP A 372 13.63 37.65 -2.79
N ASP A 373 13.39 38.84 -2.22
CA ASP A 373 12.26 39.05 -1.33
C ASP A 373 10.94 39.03 -2.12
N GLY A 374 9.87 38.58 -1.46
CA GLY A 374 8.52 38.64 -2.03
C GLY A 374 8.15 40.10 -2.30
N ALA A 375 7.67 40.39 -3.51
CA ALA A 375 7.06 41.67 -3.81
C ALA A 375 5.77 41.86 -3.03
N THR A 376 5.29 43.08 -2.89
CA THR A 376 3.99 43.38 -2.29
C THR A 376 3.03 43.95 -3.30
N ASP A 377 1.80 43.58 -3.20
CA ASP A 377 0.71 44.08 -3.99
C ASP A 377 -0.40 44.56 -3.07
N LYS A 378 -1.30 45.40 -3.54
CA LYS A 378 -2.39 45.94 -2.75
C LYS A 378 -3.61 44.99 -2.81
N GLU A 379 -3.84 44.43 -3.97
CA GLU A 379 -5.00 43.58 -4.29
C GLU A 379 -4.70 42.06 -4.09
N SER A 380 -3.45 41.64 -4.26
CA SER A 380 -3.03 40.24 -4.20
C SER A 380 -2.11 39.95 -3.04
N THR A 381 -2.17 38.72 -2.51
CA THR A 381 -1.21 38.26 -1.51
C THR A 381 0.19 38.02 -2.12
N THR A 382 1.25 38.13 -1.31
CA THR A 382 2.61 37.83 -1.77
C THR A 382 2.75 36.43 -2.35
N SER A 383 1.99 35.46 -1.85
CA SER A 383 2.01 34.07 -2.31
C SER A 383 1.46 33.87 -3.72
N GLN A 384 0.60 34.75 -4.18
CA GLN A 384 -0.03 34.72 -5.50
C GLN A 384 0.80 35.38 -6.59
N LEU A 385 1.79 36.20 -6.20
CA LEU A 385 2.64 36.87 -7.16
C LEU A 385 3.55 35.87 -7.88
N ARG A 386 3.73 36.12 -9.17
CA ARG A 386 4.63 35.37 -10.04
C ARG A 386 5.82 36.28 -10.41
N TYR A 387 6.90 35.66 -10.84
CA TYR A 387 8.12 36.40 -11.09
C TYR A 387 8.70 36.14 -12.48
N ASN A 388 9.00 37.19 -13.20
CA ASN A 388 9.73 37.19 -14.46
C ASN A 388 11.19 37.55 -14.18
N ILE A 389 12.11 36.78 -14.74
CA ILE A 389 13.53 36.89 -14.44
C ILE A 389 14.30 37.21 -15.71
N SER A 390 15.29 38.05 -15.58
CA SER A 390 16.24 38.38 -16.64
C SER A 390 17.67 38.14 -16.17
N ILE A 391 18.40 37.27 -16.88
CA ILE A 391 19.82 37.02 -16.63
C ILE A 391 20.59 37.18 -17.94
N LYS A 392 21.45 38.18 -18.00
CA LYS A 392 22.13 38.57 -19.22
C LYS A 392 23.63 38.68 -18.99
N GLU A 393 24.45 38.25 -19.94
CA GLU A 393 25.88 38.56 -19.90
C GLU A 393 26.11 40.09 -20.07
N LYS A 394 26.85 40.68 -19.16
CA LYS A 394 27.09 42.12 -19.12
C LYS A 394 27.70 42.60 -20.41
N GLY A 395 26.97 43.52 -21.06
CA GLY A 395 27.39 44.13 -22.33
C GLY A 395 27.13 43.27 -23.58
N ALA A 396 26.57 42.09 -23.44
CA ALA A 396 26.18 41.27 -24.60
C ALA A 396 24.88 41.80 -25.25
N THR A 397 24.76 41.64 -26.56
CA THR A 397 23.60 42.03 -27.36
C THR A 397 23.37 41.02 -28.48
N GLY A 398 22.11 40.81 -28.90
CA GLY A 398 21.75 39.86 -29.94
C GLY A 398 21.77 38.42 -29.47
N ASP A 399 21.88 37.48 -30.39
CA ASP A 399 21.79 36.05 -30.14
C ASP A 399 22.72 35.58 -29.01
N GLY A 400 22.18 34.85 -28.08
CA GLY A 400 22.90 34.29 -26.92
C GLY A 400 23.27 35.31 -25.85
N ALA A 401 22.71 36.50 -25.88
CA ALA A 401 22.98 37.53 -24.87
C ALA A 401 22.41 37.16 -23.50
N TYR A 402 21.29 36.46 -23.48
CA TYR A 402 20.65 36.00 -22.27
C TYR A 402 20.99 34.54 -21.97
N ILE A 403 21.05 34.21 -20.72
CA ILE A 403 21.05 32.83 -20.21
C ILE A 403 19.72 32.46 -19.55
N TRP A 404 18.92 33.48 -19.22
CA TRP A 404 17.51 33.37 -18.87
C TRP A 404 16.76 34.56 -19.45
N SER A 405 15.91 34.31 -20.43
CA SER A 405 15.22 35.36 -21.17
C SER A 405 13.96 35.85 -20.45
N PRO A 406 13.78 37.16 -20.30
CA PRO A 406 12.54 37.75 -19.80
C PRO A 406 11.43 37.78 -20.85
N LEU A 407 11.63 37.35 -22.09
CA LEU A 407 10.71 37.43 -23.24
C LEU A 407 10.21 38.87 -23.55
N ASN A 408 10.86 39.90 -23.03
CA ASN A 408 10.47 41.28 -23.24
C ASN A 408 11.63 42.24 -22.90
N ALA A 409 12.69 42.20 -23.69
CA ALA A 409 13.97 42.78 -23.36
C ALA A 409 14.00 44.32 -23.29
N THR A 410 13.07 45.00 -23.95
CA THR A 410 13.13 46.47 -24.11
C THR A 410 12.12 47.24 -23.28
N ASN A 411 11.20 46.58 -22.64
CA ASN A 411 10.17 47.17 -21.78
C ASN A 411 10.37 46.76 -20.32
N ASP A 412 10.31 47.72 -19.40
CA ASP A 412 10.29 47.43 -17.97
C ASP A 412 9.01 46.72 -17.52
N LYS A 413 8.10 46.38 -18.44
CA LYS A 413 6.83 45.71 -18.16
C LYS A 413 6.76 44.37 -18.87
N ALA A 414 6.53 43.33 -18.14
CA ALA A 414 6.24 42.03 -18.72
C ALA A 414 4.94 42.07 -19.54
N ARG A 415 4.92 41.30 -20.59
CA ARG A 415 3.73 41.08 -21.42
C ARG A 415 3.38 39.61 -21.40
N MET A 416 2.42 39.26 -20.61
CA MET A 416 1.94 37.91 -20.60
C MET A 416 0.79 37.73 -21.57
N SER A 417 0.84 36.66 -22.30
CA SER A 417 -0.34 36.03 -22.88
C SER A 417 -0.68 34.74 -22.16
N LEU A 418 -1.91 34.52 -21.88
CA LEU A 418 -2.44 33.23 -21.44
C LEU A 418 -3.21 32.61 -22.59
N VAL A 419 -2.50 32.12 -23.56
CA VAL A 419 -3.15 31.28 -24.58
C VAL A 419 -2.93 29.81 -24.19
N PRO A 420 -3.92 28.92 -24.41
CA PRO A 420 -3.79 27.51 -24.10
C PRO A 420 -2.51 26.91 -24.68
N GLY A 421 -1.81 26.10 -23.89
CA GLY A 421 -0.61 25.40 -24.33
C GLY A 421 0.72 26.13 -24.17
N ILE A 422 0.74 27.35 -23.65
CA ILE A 422 2.01 27.99 -23.26
C ILE A 422 2.27 27.68 -21.78
N PRO A 423 3.40 26.99 -21.45
CA PRO A 423 3.80 26.85 -20.07
C PRO A 423 3.97 28.25 -19.48
N THR A 424 3.33 28.53 -18.38
CA THR A 424 3.54 29.77 -17.66
C THR A 424 4.94 29.74 -17.09
N TYR A 425 5.87 30.47 -17.69
CA TYR A 425 7.24 30.63 -17.22
C TYR A 425 7.37 31.34 -15.87
N TYR A 426 6.26 31.78 -15.35
CA TYR A 426 6.20 32.57 -14.14
C TYR A 426 6.16 31.67 -12.93
N ARG A 427 7.17 31.84 -12.13
CA ARG A 427 7.37 31.06 -10.92
C ARG A 427 6.80 31.81 -9.72
N GLN A 428 6.04 31.13 -8.90
CA GLN A 428 5.58 31.66 -7.63
C GLN A 428 6.68 31.62 -6.56
N ALA A 429 7.63 30.70 -6.69
CA ALA A 429 8.78 30.66 -5.79
C ALA A 429 9.65 31.93 -5.91
N THR A 430 10.18 32.36 -4.78
CA THR A 430 11.09 33.54 -4.70
C THR A 430 12.57 33.15 -4.83
N LYS A 431 12.83 32.03 -5.52
CA LYS A 431 14.17 31.54 -5.84
C LYS A 431 14.18 30.77 -7.15
N LEU A 432 15.34 30.83 -7.80
CA LEU A 432 15.63 30.08 -9.02
C LEU A 432 16.99 29.41 -8.87
N PRO A 433 17.06 28.11 -8.65
CA PRO A 433 18.29 27.34 -8.73
C PRO A 433 18.60 27.02 -10.20
N MET A 434 19.73 27.49 -10.70
CA MET A 434 20.18 27.25 -12.07
C MET A 434 21.48 26.43 -12.08
N PRO A 435 21.70 25.53 -13.04
CA PRO A 435 22.96 24.80 -13.17
C PRO A 435 24.13 25.76 -13.32
N ILE A 436 25.21 25.56 -12.56
CA ILE A 436 26.43 26.41 -12.63
C ILE A 436 27.03 26.43 -14.06
N SER A 437 26.83 25.35 -14.81
CA SER A 437 27.32 25.22 -16.20
C SER A 437 26.76 26.26 -17.16
N ARG A 438 25.67 26.93 -16.83
CA ARG A 438 25.10 28.03 -17.62
C ARG A 438 25.86 29.34 -17.43
N PHE A 439 26.68 29.46 -16.41
CA PHE A 439 27.43 30.64 -16.06
C PHE A 439 28.91 30.45 -16.35
N GLN A 440 29.47 31.08 -17.35
CA GLN A 440 30.90 30.95 -17.65
C GLN A 440 31.74 31.66 -16.58
N ALA A 441 32.71 30.97 -16.01
CA ALA A 441 33.59 31.51 -14.99
C ALA A 441 34.34 32.74 -15.49
N GLY A 442 34.37 33.76 -14.66
CA GLY A 442 35.06 35.04 -14.97
C GLY A 442 34.27 36.02 -15.84
N LYS A 443 33.12 35.62 -16.37
CA LYS A 443 32.18 36.56 -17.00
C LYS A 443 31.26 37.16 -15.94
N THR A 444 30.83 38.40 -16.15
CA THR A 444 29.87 39.06 -15.26
C THR A 444 28.49 39.03 -15.88
N TYR A 445 27.49 38.70 -15.09
CA TYR A 445 26.08 38.63 -15.47
C TYR A 445 25.30 39.71 -14.75
N GLU A 446 24.36 40.31 -15.45
CA GLU A 446 23.39 41.27 -14.94
C GLU A 446 22.09 40.53 -14.70
N ILE A 447 21.57 40.62 -13.45
CA ILE A 447 20.39 39.89 -13.01
C ILE A 447 19.38 40.88 -12.48
N CYS A 448 18.10 40.75 -12.90
CA CYS A 448 16.99 41.48 -12.34
C CYS A 448 15.71 40.65 -12.40
N VAL A 449 14.76 40.97 -11.53
CA VAL A 449 13.51 40.26 -11.35
C VAL A 449 12.35 41.22 -11.32
N GLN A 450 11.23 40.83 -11.91
CA GLN A 450 9.97 41.58 -12.00
C GLN A 450 8.86 40.75 -11.36
N ALA A 451 7.99 41.39 -10.57
CA ALA A 451 6.80 40.77 -10.05
C ALA A 451 5.60 40.97 -10.97
N ILE A 452 4.71 39.99 -11.03
CA ILE A 452 3.50 40.02 -11.84
C ILE A 452 2.37 39.46 -10.96
N ASP A 453 1.28 40.21 -10.91
CA ASP A 453 0.10 39.79 -10.14
C ASP A 453 -0.77 38.78 -10.96
N PRO A 454 -1.77 38.15 -10.32
CA PRO A 454 -2.70 37.24 -11.01
C PRO A 454 -3.47 37.90 -12.16
N TRP A 455 -3.54 39.22 -12.21
CA TRP A 455 -4.20 40.00 -13.22
C TRP A 455 -3.25 40.51 -14.34
N TYR A 456 -2.02 40.05 -14.33
CA TYR A 456 -0.97 40.34 -15.32
C TYR A 456 -0.41 41.77 -15.30
N ALA A 457 -0.78 42.59 -14.31
CA ALA A 457 -0.06 43.85 -14.12
C ALA A 457 1.33 43.53 -13.56
N SER A 458 2.33 44.16 -14.15
CA SER A 458 3.73 43.92 -13.84
C SER A 458 4.39 45.11 -13.16
N SER A 459 5.24 44.83 -12.17
CA SER A 459 6.13 45.82 -11.58
C SER A 459 7.21 46.29 -12.60
N PRO A 460 7.91 47.36 -12.37
CA PRO A 460 9.23 47.55 -12.94
C PRO A 460 10.18 46.41 -12.54
N PHE A 461 11.23 46.17 -13.33
CA PHE A 461 12.28 45.26 -12.88
C PHE A 461 12.97 45.79 -11.62
N SER A 462 13.43 44.88 -10.76
CA SER A 462 14.26 45.20 -9.60
C SER A 462 15.56 45.92 -10.03
N LYS A 463 16.25 46.49 -9.06
CA LYS A 463 17.61 46.96 -9.30
C LYS A 463 18.48 45.83 -9.81
N VAL A 464 19.20 46.05 -10.91
CA VAL A 464 20.15 45.09 -11.47
C VAL A 464 21.27 44.80 -10.47
N ILE A 465 21.55 43.54 -10.22
CA ILE A 465 22.76 43.08 -9.53
C ILE A 465 23.74 42.50 -10.54
N GLU A 466 25.03 42.58 -10.20
CA GLU A 466 26.07 41.93 -10.98
C GLU A 466 26.59 40.71 -10.25
N PHE A 467 26.72 39.61 -10.97
CA PHE A 467 27.22 38.35 -10.45
C PHE A 467 28.34 37.82 -11.34
N THR A 468 29.47 37.44 -10.74
CA THR A 468 30.62 36.86 -11.45
C THR A 468 30.90 35.48 -10.83
N PRO A 469 30.61 34.39 -11.54
CA PRO A 469 30.80 33.06 -11.02
C PRO A 469 32.28 32.71 -10.83
N GLN A 470 32.58 31.98 -9.78
CA GLN A 470 33.88 31.35 -9.58
C GLN A 470 33.97 30.09 -10.45
N ALA A 471 35.21 29.71 -10.74
CA ALA A 471 35.48 28.54 -11.57
C ALA A 471 35.19 27.24 -10.81
N GLU A 472 34.33 26.43 -11.37
CA GLU A 472 33.95 25.08 -10.87
C GLU A 472 34.17 24.05 -11.96
N CYS A 473 34.67 22.87 -11.55
CA CYS A 473 34.82 21.72 -12.44
C CYS A 473 34.93 20.43 -11.63
N HIS A 474 33.89 19.61 -11.58
CA HIS A 474 33.83 18.35 -10.87
C HIS A 474 32.86 17.38 -11.52
N ILE A 475 32.76 16.19 -10.97
CA ILE A 475 31.70 15.24 -11.29
C ILE A 475 30.73 15.08 -10.12
N THR A 476 29.47 14.82 -10.42
CA THR A 476 28.49 14.41 -9.44
C THR A 476 28.28 12.91 -9.53
N LEU A 477 28.11 12.28 -8.37
CA LEU A 477 27.84 10.86 -8.19
C LEU A 477 26.70 10.73 -7.17
N PRO A 478 25.93 9.64 -7.22
CA PRO A 478 25.01 9.34 -6.14
C PRO A 478 25.77 9.10 -4.83
N ALA A 479 25.13 9.30 -3.70
CA ALA A 479 25.77 9.13 -2.38
C ALA A 479 26.25 7.70 -2.14
N LYS A 480 25.54 6.71 -2.72
CA LYS A 480 25.82 5.27 -2.59
C LYS A 480 25.66 4.58 -3.94
N ALA A 481 26.38 3.45 -4.10
CA ALA A 481 26.19 2.53 -5.23
C ALA A 481 26.59 1.11 -4.82
N GLY A 482 26.18 0.11 -5.61
CA GLY A 482 26.52 -1.28 -5.39
C GLY A 482 27.92 -1.64 -5.91
N VAL A 483 28.57 -2.61 -5.24
CA VAL A 483 29.81 -3.21 -5.76
C VAL A 483 29.53 -3.89 -7.12
N ASP A 484 30.45 -3.75 -8.07
CA ASP A 484 30.35 -4.28 -9.44
C ASP A 484 29.22 -3.67 -10.30
N GLU A 485 28.56 -2.62 -9.85
CA GLU A 485 27.59 -1.90 -10.64
C GLU A 485 28.18 -0.67 -11.31
N TYR A 486 27.76 -0.40 -12.56
CA TYR A 486 28.13 0.82 -13.27
C TYR A 486 27.26 1.98 -12.81
N VAL A 487 27.91 3.01 -12.28
CA VAL A 487 27.27 4.24 -11.78
C VAL A 487 27.51 5.35 -12.77
N ALA A 488 26.46 5.96 -13.26
CA ALA A 488 26.57 7.14 -14.11
C ALA A 488 27.15 8.31 -13.30
N TYR A 489 28.06 9.07 -13.93
CA TYR A 489 28.48 10.34 -13.41
C TYR A 489 28.09 11.47 -14.36
N ARG A 490 27.90 12.64 -13.82
CA ARG A 490 27.65 13.86 -14.58
C ARG A 490 28.81 14.81 -14.37
N THR A 491 29.19 15.50 -15.44
CA THR A 491 30.18 16.56 -15.39
C THR A 491 29.48 17.86 -15.06
N VAL A 492 29.93 18.55 -14.04
CA VAL A 492 29.54 19.91 -13.69
C VAL A 492 30.77 20.81 -13.94
N SER A 493 30.65 21.75 -14.87
CA SER A 493 31.76 22.66 -15.19
C SER A 493 31.24 23.97 -15.79
N ASN A 494 31.76 25.06 -15.31
CA ASN A 494 31.58 26.39 -15.90
C ASN A 494 32.87 26.96 -16.50
N VAL A 495 33.85 26.11 -16.72
CA VAL A 495 35.13 26.47 -17.37
C VAL A 495 35.31 25.65 -18.64
N GLN A 496 35.97 26.22 -19.65
CA GLN A 496 36.29 25.50 -20.86
C GLN A 496 37.33 24.40 -20.61
N GLY A 497 37.28 23.33 -21.39
CA GLY A 497 38.24 22.23 -21.36
C GLY A 497 37.59 20.91 -20.94
N ALA A 498 38.18 19.81 -21.38
CA ALA A 498 37.71 18.48 -21.02
C ALA A 498 38.03 18.15 -19.54
N LEU A 499 37.18 17.32 -18.93
CA LEU A 499 37.40 16.78 -17.58
C LEU A 499 38.12 15.43 -17.70
N SER A 500 39.23 15.30 -16.99
CA SER A 500 40.01 14.08 -16.88
C SER A 500 39.75 13.42 -15.48
N ILE A 501 39.39 12.14 -15.49
CA ILE A 501 39.22 11.37 -14.27
C ILE A 501 40.48 10.57 -14.01
N ARG A 502 41.09 10.72 -12.86
CA ARG A 502 42.24 9.92 -12.45
C ARG A 502 41.76 8.52 -12.04
N GLN A 503 42.23 7.52 -12.78
CA GLN A 503 41.95 6.11 -12.44
C GLN A 503 42.55 5.73 -11.08
N ALA A 504 41.78 5.10 -10.25
CA ALA A 504 42.18 4.56 -8.94
C ALA A 504 42.15 3.03 -8.95
N GLU A 505 42.75 2.41 -7.93
CA GLU A 505 42.73 0.96 -7.76
C GLU A 505 41.30 0.44 -7.60
N GLY A 506 40.96 -0.62 -8.33
CA GLY A 506 39.63 -1.21 -8.32
C GLY A 506 38.57 -0.43 -9.08
N MET A 507 38.92 0.68 -9.72
CA MET A 507 38.02 1.51 -10.53
C MET A 507 38.04 1.06 -11.99
N ASP A 508 36.87 0.90 -12.58
CA ASP A 508 36.67 0.61 -14.00
C ASP A 508 35.97 1.79 -14.69
N LEU A 509 36.63 2.35 -15.71
CA LEU A 509 36.16 3.45 -16.56
C LEU A 509 35.91 3.00 -18.00
N SER A 510 35.80 1.71 -18.25
CA SER A 510 35.67 1.15 -19.62
C SER A 510 34.38 1.58 -20.33
N LYS A 511 33.35 1.94 -19.57
CA LYS A 511 32.09 2.43 -20.10
C LYS A 511 32.02 3.95 -19.99
N ASN A 512 31.92 4.63 -21.13
CA ASN A 512 31.86 6.10 -21.18
C ASN A 512 30.66 6.65 -20.36
N GLY A 513 30.92 7.65 -19.53
CA GLY A 513 29.91 8.26 -18.64
C GLY A 513 29.61 7.45 -17.38
N TYR A 514 30.33 6.34 -17.15
CA TYR A 514 30.09 5.47 -16.00
C TYR A 514 31.38 5.12 -15.25
N ILE A 515 31.24 4.88 -13.97
CA ILE A 515 32.32 4.37 -13.10
C ILE A 515 31.81 3.14 -12.36
N LYS A 516 32.67 2.13 -12.17
CA LYS A 516 32.38 0.95 -11.40
C LYS A 516 33.53 0.62 -10.45
N TRP A 517 33.22 0.07 -9.26
CA TRP A 517 34.22 -0.43 -8.29
C TRP A 517 33.92 -1.87 -7.91
N ASN A 518 35.00 -2.65 -7.77
CA ASN A 518 34.94 -4.06 -7.41
C ASN A 518 35.12 -4.34 -5.91
N THR A 519 35.23 -3.29 -5.09
CA THR A 519 35.40 -3.42 -3.63
C THR A 519 34.53 -2.37 -2.91
N PRO A 520 33.92 -2.74 -1.75
CA PRO A 520 33.11 -1.80 -0.98
C PRO A 520 33.96 -0.73 -0.28
N GLY A 521 33.26 0.20 0.38
CA GLY A 521 33.84 1.29 1.16
C GLY A 521 33.78 2.64 0.47
N VAL A 522 34.21 3.69 1.16
CA VAL A 522 34.24 5.05 0.62
C VAL A 522 35.31 5.15 -0.47
N LYS A 523 34.88 5.56 -1.65
CA LYS A 523 35.77 5.80 -2.81
C LYS A 523 35.87 7.29 -3.09
N THR A 524 37.04 7.72 -3.47
CA THR A 524 37.34 9.11 -3.84
C THR A 524 37.72 9.17 -5.31
N VAL A 525 36.98 9.97 -6.07
CA VAL A 525 37.27 10.24 -7.48
C VAL A 525 37.96 11.59 -7.57
N VAL A 526 39.10 11.63 -8.20
CA VAL A 526 39.86 12.87 -8.47
C VAL A 526 39.66 13.25 -9.91
N THR A 527 39.19 14.47 -10.16
CA THR A 527 39.00 15.03 -11.49
C THR A 527 39.90 16.22 -11.70
N THR A 528 40.28 16.48 -12.94
CA THR A 528 41.13 17.62 -13.34
C THR A 528 40.63 18.18 -14.68
N ASN A 529 40.35 19.47 -14.72
CA ASN A 529 40.08 20.14 -16.00
C ASN A 529 41.38 20.34 -16.78
N THR A 530 41.37 19.98 -18.05
CA THR A 530 42.60 19.96 -18.88
C THR A 530 43.13 21.36 -19.21
N ASN A 531 42.29 22.38 -19.25
CA ASN A 531 42.69 23.74 -19.60
C ASN A 531 42.98 24.60 -18.37
N SER A 532 42.08 24.65 -17.41
CA SER A 532 42.22 25.45 -16.20
C SER A 532 43.06 24.79 -15.09
N MET A 533 43.35 23.47 -15.22
CA MET A 533 44.06 22.65 -14.23
C MET A 533 43.38 22.62 -12.84
N ILE A 534 42.12 23.02 -12.77
CA ILE A 534 41.28 22.90 -11.56
C ILE A 534 41.12 21.42 -11.20
N LYS A 535 41.37 21.10 -9.94
CA LYS A 535 41.22 19.74 -9.39
C LYS A 535 40.06 19.74 -8.42
N SER A 536 39.23 18.71 -8.50
CA SER A 536 38.19 18.44 -7.52
C SER A 536 38.18 17.00 -7.10
N THR A 537 37.50 16.71 -5.97
CA THR A 537 37.35 15.38 -5.43
C THR A 537 35.89 15.13 -5.09
N THR A 538 35.37 14.03 -5.57
CA THR A 538 34.01 13.56 -5.26
C THR A 538 34.08 12.22 -4.54
N GLN A 539 33.26 12.01 -3.54
CA GLN A 539 33.20 10.77 -2.77
C GLN A 539 31.89 10.05 -3.04
N ILE A 540 31.97 8.71 -2.98
CA ILE A 540 30.84 7.80 -3.07
C ILE A 540 31.06 6.64 -2.11
N LEU A 541 29.99 6.17 -1.44
CA LEU A 541 30.00 4.95 -0.66
C LEU A 541 29.60 3.75 -1.53
N ILE A 542 30.52 2.85 -1.76
CA ILE A 542 30.24 1.58 -2.43
C ILE A 542 29.84 0.55 -1.37
N VAL A 543 28.67 -0.03 -1.52
CA VAL A 543 28.09 -1.01 -0.58
C VAL A 543 28.15 -2.42 -1.16
N ASP A 544 28.37 -3.39 -0.29
CA ASP A 544 28.34 -4.78 -0.65
C ASP A 544 26.93 -5.23 -1.08
N LYS A 545 26.88 -6.26 -1.91
CA LYS A 545 25.62 -6.89 -2.27
C LYS A 545 24.96 -7.48 -1.02
N PRO A 546 23.67 -7.21 -0.78
CA PRO A 546 22.94 -7.77 0.36
C PRO A 546 23.02 -9.29 0.39
N ASN A 547 23.38 -9.84 1.53
CA ASN A 547 23.37 -11.29 1.73
C ASN A 547 21.96 -11.73 2.13
N LEU A 548 21.32 -12.51 1.28
CA LEU A 548 19.98 -13.07 1.50
C LEU A 548 20.02 -14.53 2.00
N ASP A 549 21.14 -14.98 2.57
CA ASP A 549 21.27 -16.35 3.06
C ASP A 549 20.40 -16.57 4.32
N VAL A 550 19.56 -17.59 4.23
CA VAL A 550 18.66 -18.05 5.31
C VAL A 550 18.94 -19.53 5.57
N GLN A 551 18.92 -19.91 6.84
CA GLN A 551 18.99 -21.31 7.24
C GLN A 551 17.64 -21.97 7.00
N ILE A 552 17.52 -22.67 5.90
CA ILE A 552 16.30 -23.38 5.49
C ILE A 552 16.57 -24.87 5.41
N PRO A 553 15.68 -25.74 5.94
CA PRO A 553 15.86 -27.18 5.85
C PRO A 553 15.78 -27.62 4.38
N ALA A 554 16.69 -28.54 4.01
CA ALA A 554 16.62 -29.19 2.70
C ALA A 554 15.38 -30.08 2.55
N ARG A 555 14.86 -30.61 3.68
CA ARG A 555 13.66 -31.45 3.77
C ARG A 555 12.81 -31.00 4.95
N ALA A 556 11.50 -31.13 4.82
CA ALA A 556 10.53 -30.83 5.88
C ALA A 556 9.30 -31.74 5.75
N LEU A 557 8.50 -31.82 6.80
CA LEU A 557 7.26 -32.61 6.80
C LEU A 557 6.12 -31.86 6.09
N ALA A 558 5.26 -32.61 5.43
CA ALA A 558 4.04 -32.09 4.83
C ALA A 558 3.13 -31.47 5.91
N GLY A 559 2.59 -30.27 5.62
CA GLY A 559 1.77 -29.50 6.57
C GLY A 559 2.55 -28.82 7.70
N GLN A 560 3.87 -28.98 7.77
CA GLN A 560 4.71 -28.36 8.81
C GLN A 560 4.75 -26.84 8.65
N THR A 561 4.70 -26.14 9.79
CA THR A 561 4.97 -24.69 9.83
C THR A 561 6.40 -24.45 10.30
N LEU A 562 7.18 -23.75 9.47
CA LEU A 562 8.52 -23.31 9.76
C LEU A 562 8.50 -21.84 10.17
N VAL A 563 9.28 -21.48 11.18
CA VAL A 563 9.55 -20.08 11.53
C VAL A 563 11.02 -19.81 11.20
N LEU A 564 11.24 -18.96 10.21
CA LEU A 564 12.56 -18.68 9.66
C LEU A 564 13.01 -17.28 10.08
N ASP A 565 14.23 -17.15 10.56
CA ASP A 565 14.87 -15.86 10.77
C ASP A 565 15.39 -15.32 9.43
N MET A 566 14.91 -14.12 9.06
CA MET A 566 15.27 -13.48 7.80
C MET A 566 16.59 -12.69 7.94
N PRO A 567 17.31 -12.44 6.82
CA PRO A 567 18.55 -11.67 6.82
C PRO A 567 18.37 -10.28 7.42
N GLU A 568 19.36 -9.78 8.16
CA GLU A 568 19.30 -8.46 8.79
C GLU A 568 19.14 -7.32 7.78
N CYS A 569 19.66 -7.47 6.56
CA CYS A 569 19.47 -6.45 5.50
C CYS A 569 18.00 -6.18 5.17
N MET A 570 17.08 -7.11 5.45
CA MET A 570 15.64 -6.92 5.23
C MET A 570 15.02 -5.89 6.18
N ARG A 571 15.74 -5.45 7.21
CA ARG A 571 15.34 -4.35 8.12
C ARG A 571 15.87 -2.98 7.72
N ASN A 572 16.63 -2.89 6.63
CA ASN A 572 17.18 -1.60 6.21
C ASN A 572 16.04 -0.64 5.88
N GLU A 573 16.19 0.60 6.30
CA GLU A 573 15.23 1.65 6.00
C GLU A 573 15.08 1.82 4.48
N GLY A 574 13.87 1.89 3.99
CA GLY A 574 13.57 2.01 2.56
C GLY A 574 13.70 0.70 1.77
N ALA A 575 14.06 -0.43 2.40
CA ALA A 575 14.13 -1.70 1.72
C ALA A 575 12.73 -2.21 1.34
N LYS A 576 12.57 -2.62 0.09
CA LYS A 576 11.41 -3.35 -0.42
C LYS A 576 11.75 -4.83 -0.40
N VAL A 577 11.08 -5.56 0.47
CA VAL A 577 11.38 -6.97 0.71
C VAL A 577 10.14 -7.83 0.57
N SER A 578 10.31 -9.05 0.06
CA SER A 578 9.25 -10.05 0.05
C SER A 578 9.80 -11.45 0.27
N VAL A 579 8.95 -12.30 0.84
CA VAL A 579 9.18 -13.75 0.97
C VAL A 579 7.95 -14.43 0.43
N THR A 580 8.08 -15.20 -0.64
CA THR A 580 6.95 -15.78 -1.36
C THR A 580 7.18 -17.25 -1.71
N SER A 581 6.11 -17.99 -1.94
CA SER A 581 6.12 -19.34 -2.47
C SER A 581 4.80 -19.58 -3.22
N ASP A 582 4.85 -20.33 -4.29
CA ASP A 582 3.64 -20.74 -5.03
C ASP A 582 2.96 -21.95 -4.38
N GLU A 583 3.73 -22.77 -3.63
CA GLU A 583 3.25 -24.01 -3.02
C GLU A 583 2.91 -23.86 -1.54
N ALA A 584 3.60 -22.97 -0.81
CA ALA A 584 3.44 -22.77 0.63
C ALA A 584 2.71 -21.46 0.96
N LYS A 585 2.03 -21.42 2.10
CA LYS A 585 1.54 -20.16 2.66
C LYS A 585 2.68 -19.47 3.40
N VAL A 586 2.99 -18.24 3.02
CA VAL A 586 4.06 -17.46 3.62
C VAL A 586 3.49 -16.18 4.25
N ALA A 587 3.88 -15.90 5.47
CA ALA A 587 3.63 -14.64 6.15
C ALA A 587 4.95 -14.09 6.69
N TYR A 588 5.39 -12.94 6.16
CA TYR A 588 6.58 -12.24 6.62
C TYR A 588 6.17 -11.08 7.54
N ASP A 589 6.78 -11.03 8.72
CA ASP A 589 6.61 -9.94 9.68
C ASP A 589 7.89 -9.11 9.75
N ALA A 590 7.83 -7.90 9.23
CA ALA A 590 8.96 -6.97 9.20
C ALA A 590 9.41 -6.52 10.61
N ASN A 591 8.49 -6.48 11.61
CA ASN A 591 8.83 -6.05 12.97
C ASN A 591 9.73 -7.07 13.67
N THR A 592 9.43 -8.36 13.51
CA THR A 592 10.22 -9.45 14.10
C THR A 592 11.32 -9.94 13.18
N ASN A 593 11.29 -9.57 11.89
CA ASN A 593 12.15 -10.08 10.82
C ASN A 593 12.08 -11.59 10.68
N LYS A 594 10.88 -12.15 10.79
CA LYS A 594 10.65 -13.59 10.69
C LYS A 594 9.63 -13.89 9.59
N ALA A 595 9.85 -14.99 8.88
CA ALA A 595 8.87 -15.56 7.96
C ALA A 595 8.27 -16.83 8.55
N VAL A 596 6.96 -16.89 8.60
CA VAL A 596 6.19 -18.09 8.95
C VAL A 596 5.77 -18.76 7.65
N VAL A 597 6.28 -19.96 7.41
CA VAL A 597 6.07 -20.72 6.18
C VAL A 597 5.30 -22.00 6.52
N THR A 598 4.05 -22.08 6.11
CA THR A 598 3.24 -23.30 6.23
C THR A 598 3.36 -24.09 4.94
N LEU A 599 4.04 -25.22 5.02
CA LEU A 599 4.33 -26.08 3.88
C LEU A 599 3.07 -26.80 3.36
N PRO A 600 3.05 -27.20 2.09
CA PRO A 600 1.93 -27.94 1.51
C PRO A 600 1.73 -29.30 2.18
N GLU A 601 0.49 -29.78 2.20
CA GLU A 601 0.13 -31.11 2.71
C GLU A 601 0.45 -32.25 1.72
N GLN A 602 1.05 -31.94 0.60
CA GLN A 602 1.42 -32.90 -0.43
C GLN A 602 2.94 -33.05 -0.47
N ASP A 603 3.42 -34.28 -0.68
CA ASP A 603 4.85 -34.52 -0.94
C ASP A 603 5.26 -33.86 -2.25
N GLY A 604 6.43 -33.24 -2.26
CA GLY A 604 6.92 -32.55 -3.44
C GLY A 604 8.04 -31.57 -3.13
N ASN A 605 8.35 -30.75 -4.11
CA ASN A 605 9.34 -29.68 -3.96
C ASN A 605 8.59 -28.35 -3.73
N CYS A 606 8.94 -27.66 -2.69
CA CYS A 606 8.42 -26.33 -2.36
C CYS A 606 9.54 -25.30 -2.54
N GLN A 607 9.33 -24.31 -3.40
CA GLN A 607 10.29 -23.24 -3.62
C GLN A 607 9.92 -22.01 -2.78
N LEU A 608 10.87 -21.53 -1.98
CA LEU A 608 10.78 -20.26 -1.27
C LEU A 608 11.65 -19.23 -1.97
N THR A 609 11.05 -18.09 -2.32
CA THR A 609 11.72 -16.98 -3.00
C THR A 609 11.82 -15.79 -2.07
N ILE A 610 13.02 -15.30 -1.84
CA ILE A 610 13.29 -14.09 -1.07
C ILE A 610 13.76 -13.02 -2.04
N THR A 611 13.13 -11.83 -1.99
CA THR A 611 13.52 -10.69 -2.80
C THR A 611 13.88 -9.49 -1.93
N TYR A 612 14.83 -8.72 -2.41
CA TYR A 612 15.30 -7.49 -1.79
C TYR A 612 15.57 -6.43 -2.84
N ALA A 613 15.10 -5.23 -2.64
CA ALA A 613 15.45 -4.06 -3.40
C ALA A 613 15.51 -2.85 -2.46
N ASP A 614 16.36 -1.88 -2.77
CA ASP A 614 16.46 -0.60 -2.06
C ASP A 614 16.87 0.51 -3.03
N GLU A 615 17.21 1.68 -2.52
CA GLU A 615 17.67 2.81 -3.32
C GLU A 615 18.93 2.52 -4.15
N VAL A 616 19.80 1.63 -3.68
CA VAL A 616 21.04 1.23 -4.35
C VAL A 616 20.79 0.05 -5.29
N TRP A 617 20.08 -0.97 -4.81
CA TRP A 617 19.75 -2.20 -5.51
C TRP A 617 18.32 -2.13 -6.07
N GLN A 618 18.10 -1.21 -7.01
CA GLN A 618 16.77 -0.97 -7.62
C GLN A 618 16.25 -2.19 -8.39
N LYS A 619 17.16 -2.94 -9.03
CA LYS A 619 16.82 -4.24 -9.57
C LYS A 619 16.81 -5.27 -8.44
N ALA A 620 15.66 -5.84 -8.19
CA ALA A 620 15.48 -6.78 -7.09
C ALA A 620 16.50 -7.93 -7.13
N ILE A 621 17.19 -8.11 -6.00
CA ILE A 621 18.06 -9.26 -5.75
C ILE A 621 17.18 -10.39 -5.26
N THR A 622 17.26 -11.54 -5.90
CA THR A 622 16.41 -12.70 -5.60
C THR A 622 17.26 -13.88 -5.16
N ARG A 623 16.81 -14.58 -4.12
CA ARG A 623 17.38 -15.85 -3.67
C ARG A 623 16.28 -16.90 -3.58
N ASN A 624 16.50 -18.05 -4.23
CA ASN A 624 15.56 -19.17 -4.23
C ASN A 624 16.09 -20.31 -3.37
N TYR A 625 15.21 -20.92 -2.60
CA TYR A 625 15.48 -22.08 -1.77
C TYR A 625 14.47 -23.18 -2.11
N ASN A 626 14.93 -24.41 -2.15
CA ASN A 626 14.07 -25.56 -2.39
C ASN A 626 13.99 -26.41 -1.11
N ILE A 627 12.77 -26.73 -0.72
CA ILE A 627 12.45 -27.58 0.41
C ILE A 627 11.76 -28.84 -0.14
N ASN A 628 12.37 -30.00 0.07
CA ASN A 628 11.74 -31.27 -0.29
C ASN A 628 10.75 -31.65 0.81
N VAL A 629 9.46 -31.51 0.53
CA VAL A 629 8.36 -31.83 1.44
C VAL A 629 8.06 -33.31 1.35
N VAL A 630 8.06 -33.99 2.49
CA VAL A 630 7.87 -35.45 2.59
C VAL A 630 6.93 -35.82 3.72
N GLY A 631 6.39 -37.05 3.70
CA GLY A 631 5.60 -37.58 4.80
C GLY A 631 4.14 -37.16 4.80
N LYS A 632 3.54 -36.96 3.62
CA LYS A 632 2.11 -36.74 3.49
C LYS A 632 1.31 -37.77 4.30
N ASN A 633 0.42 -37.26 5.16
CA ASN A 633 -0.42 -38.07 6.06
C ASN A 633 0.41 -38.96 7.02
N TRP A 634 1.69 -38.69 7.22
CA TRP A 634 2.45 -39.48 8.19
C TRP A 634 2.18 -38.96 9.60
N THR A 635 1.95 -39.90 10.51
CA THR A 635 1.76 -39.64 11.93
C THR A 635 2.52 -40.70 12.74
N PRO A 636 3.05 -40.33 13.92
CA PRO A 636 3.63 -41.34 14.82
C PRO A 636 2.57 -42.34 15.26
N GLN A 637 3.01 -43.50 15.72
CA GLN A 637 2.13 -44.59 16.11
C GLN A 637 2.37 -45.03 17.53
N ILE A 638 1.34 -44.99 18.33
CA ILE A 638 1.28 -45.69 19.62
C ILE A 638 1.02 -47.15 19.30
N ALA A 639 1.85 -48.05 19.84
CA ALA A 639 1.64 -49.48 19.68
C ALA A 639 0.52 -49.97 20.58
N GLN A 640 0.53 -49.57 21.86
CA GLN A 640 -0.45 -49.95 22.85
C GLN A 640 -0.48 -48.98 24.04
N VAL A 641 -1.62 -48.87 24.65
CA VAL A 641 -1.75 -48.28 25.99
C VAL A 641 -2.38 -49.32 26.90
N LYS A 642 -1.68 -49.62 28.02
CA LYS A 642 -2.15 -50.62 29.01
C LYS A 642 -2.09 -50.07 30.43
N VAL A 643 -2.70 -50.79 31.33
CA VAL A 643 -2.64 -50.51 32.76
C VAL A 643 -1.63 -51.47 33.44
N ALA A 644 -0.69 -50.91 34.19
CA ALA A 644 0.21 -51.67 35.02
C ALA A 644 0.43 -50.91 36.34
N ASP A 645 0.36 -51.64 37.48
CA ASP A 645 0.52 -51.09 38.83
C ASP A 645 -0.38 -49.87 39.12
N GLY A 646 -1.61 -49.89 38.55
CA GLY A 646 -2.58 -48.80 38.71
C GLY A 646 -2.37 -47.60 37.77
N HIS A 647 -1.30 -47.58 36.97
CA HIS A 647 -0.95 -46.48 36.09
C HIS A 647 -1.07 -46.85 34.61
N SER A 648 -1.31 -45.84 33.77
CA SER A 648 -1.26 -45.96 32.31
C SER A 648 0.16 -46.12 31.81
N VAL A 649 0.40 -47.12 30.97
CA VAL A 649 1.67 -47.36 30.29
C VAL A 649 1.46 -47.19 28.79
N ILE A 650 2.03 -46.14 28.22
CA ILE A 650 2.00 -45.82 26.79
C ILE A 650 3.24 -46.49 26.16
N GLN A 651 3.06 -47.34 25.15
CA GLN A 651 4.12 -48.04 24.46
C GLN A 651 4.13 -47.73 22.98
N TRP A 652 5.29 -47.64 22.40
CA TRP A 652 5.51 -47.44 20.96
C TRP A 652 6.71 -48.26 20.47
N ASP A 653 6.62 -48.68 19.23
CA ASP A 653 7.69 -49.35 18.52
C ASP A 653 8.60 -48.33 17.79
N GLU A 654 9.63 -48.81 17.14
CA GLU A 654 10.45 -48.03 16.26
C GLU A 654 9.61 -47.36 15.19
N GLN A 655 9.72 -46.02 15.06
CA GLN A 655 8.91 -45.24 14.12
C GLN A 655 9.56 -45.27 12.73
N ASN A 656 8.77 -45.57 11.73
CA ASN A 656 9.26 -45.51 10.33
C ASN A 656 9.22 -44.05 9.86
N LEU A 657 10.26 -43.28 10.20
CA LEU A 657 10.34 -41.86 9.94
C LEU A 657 10.53 -41.58 8.47
N PRO A 658 9.78 -40.64 7.87
CA PRO A 658 9.89 -40.28 6.46
C PRO A 658 11.21 -39.57 6.13
N ALA A 659 11.83 -38.90 7.13
CA ALA A 659 13.12 -38.22 7.05
C ALA A 659 13.73 -38.13 8.47
N PRO A 660 14.55 -39.13 8.88
CA PRO A 660 15.06 -39.21 10.26
C PRO A 660 15.81 -37.98 10.73
N GLU A 661 16.49 -37.30 9.82
CA GLU A 661 17.24 -36.06 10.09
C GLU A 661 16.38 -34.87 10.53
N LEU A 662 15.09 -34.93 10.31
CA LEU A 662 14.15 -33.88 10.71
C LEU A 662 13.71 -33.98 12.17
N PHE A 663 14.06 -35.08 12.86
CA PHE A 663 13.56 -35.34 14.20
C PHE A 663 14.66 -35.24 15.26
N THR A 664 14.29 -34.75 16.44
CA THR A 664 15.21 -34.64 17.58
C THR A 664 15.40 -35.97 18.32
N GLY A 665 14.63 -37.00 17.96
CA GLY A 665 14.57 -38.26 18.69
C GLY A 665 13.74 -38.21 19.99
N MET A 666 12.96 -37.16 20.19
CA MET A 666 12.08 -36.97 21.36
C MET A 666 10.63 -37.21 20.98
N VAL A 667 9.93 -37.96 21.85
CA VAL A 667 8.50 -38.22 21.82
C VAL A 667 7.82 -37.29 22.83
N ASN A 668 6.75 -36.65 22.42
CA ASN A 668 5.88 -35.88 23.30
C ASN A 668 4.62 -36.68 23.54
N ILE A 669 4.29 -36.92 24.80
CA ILE A 669 3.13 -37.67 25.23
C ILE A 669 2.07 -36.70 25.75
N TYR A 670 0.87 -36.86 25.23
CA TYR A 670 -0.28 -36.05 25.57
C TYR A 670 -1.36 -36.90 26.19
N ARG A 671 -1.99 -36.43 27.25
CA ARG A 671 -3.15 -37.03 27.88
C ARG A 671 -4.36 -36.11 27.70
N GLU A 672 -5.52 -36.67 27.42
CA GLU A 672 -6.75 -35.92 27.36
C GLU A 672 -7.01 -35.22 28.70
N SER A 673 -7.34 -33.95 28.61
CA SER A 673 -7.70 -33.11 29.76
C SER A 673 -9.13 -33.38 30.23
N ASP A 674 -9.64 -32.58 31.15
CA ASP A 674 -11.05 -32.64 31.57
C ASP A 674 -12.02 -32.18 30.46
N ILE A 675 -11.48 -31.66 29.35
CA ILE A 675 -12.25 -31.31 28.16
C ILE A 675 -12.05 -32.40 27.12
N ALA A 676 -13.15 -32.96 26.62
CA ALA A 676 -13.11 -33.99 25.57
C ALA A 676 -12.35 -33.50 24.33
N ASP A 677 -11.51 -34.39 23.79
CA ASP A 677 -10.63 -34.14 22.62
C ASP A 677 -9.63 -32.97 22.76
N SER A 678 -9.42 -32.47 23.99
CA SER A 678 -8.34 -31.52 24.33
C SER A 678 -7.24 -32.28 25.10
N TYR A 679 -5.98 -32.09 24.64
CA TYR A 679 -4.86 -32.91 25.13
C TYR A 679 -3.77 -32.04 25.72
N ASP A 680 -3.38 -32.34 26.97
CA ASP A 680 -2.27 -31.63 27.65
C ASP A 680 -0.98 -32.44 27.54
N LEU A 681 0.15 -31.75 27.30
CA LEU A 681 1.46 -32.36 27.27
C LEU A 681 1.86 -32.79 28.67
N ILE A 682 2.06 -34.08 28.89
CA ILE A 682 2.43 -34.66 30.19
C ILE A 682 3.90 -35.09 30.26
N ALA A 683 4.53 -35.39 29.12
CA ALA A 683 5.93 -35.82 29.11
C ALA A 683 6.61 -35.58 27.77
N ARG A 684 7.94 -35.35 27.83
CA ARG A 684 8.86 -35.42 26.70
C ARG A 684 9.96 -36.40 27.02
N VAL A 685 10.05 -37.50 26.28
CA VAL A 685 10.96 -38.60 26.53
C VAL A 685 11.71 -39.05 25.28
N PRO A 686 12.90 -39.62 25.37
CA PRO A 686 13.60 -40.17 24.20
C PRO A 686 12.77 -41.27 23.51
N MET A 687 12.69 -41.24 22.19
CA MET A 687 12.00 -42.23 21.37
C MET A 687 12.54 -43.66 21.61
N SER A 688 13.85 -43.76 21.86
CA SER A 688 14.52 -45.05 22.19
C SER A 688 14.07 -45.69 23.48
N GLN A 689 13.31 -44.95 24.35
CA GLN A 689 12.80 -45.51 25.61
C GLN A 689 11.67 -46.54 25.37
N GLY A 690 10.94 -46.42 24.23
CA GLY A 690 9.90 -47.34 23.80
C GLY A 690 8.64 -47.37 24.68
N LYS A 691 8.63 -46.70 25.81
CA LYS A 691 7.49 -46.66 26.75
C LYS A 691 7.57 -45.44 27.67
N TYR A 692 6.41 -44.99 28.13
CA TYR A 692 6.26 -44.01 29.20
C TYR A 692 5.18 -44.48 30.20
N VAL A 693 5.44 -44.29 31.49
CA VAL A 693 4.47 -44.54 32.55
C VAL A 693 3.92 -43.22 33.05
N ASP A 694 2.63 -43.03 32.94
CA ASP A 694 1.94 -41.88 33.50
C ASP A 694 1.63 -42.12 34.98
N GLU A 695 2.57 -41.75 35.84
CA GLU A 695 2.43 -41.95 37.30
C GLU A 695 1.32 -41.10 37.93
N GLN A 696 0.80 -40.11 37.19
CA GLN A 696 -0.32 -39.27 37.65
C GLN A 696 -1.68 -39.87 37.25
N SER A 697 -1.69 -40.90 36.41
CA SER A 697 -2.92 -41.59 36.07
C SER A 697 -3.39 -42.55 37.18
N HIS A 698 -4.69 -42.62 37.38
CA HIS A 698 -5.35 -43.55 38.31
C HIS A 698 -6.19 -44.54 37.49
N SER A 699 -5.49 -45.34 36.68
CA SER A 699 -6.16 -46.23 35.70
C SER A 699 -6.97 -47.36 36.30
N GLU A 700 -6.84 -47.59 37.60
CA GLU A 700 -7.75 -48.44 38.38
C GLU A 700 -9.14 -47.84 38.60
N VAL A 701 -9.27 -46.51 38.47
CA VAL A 701 -10.52 -45.79 38.71
C VAL A 701 -11.23 -45.40 37.42
N CYS A 702 -10.47 -45.02 36.38
CA CYS A 702 -11.04 -44.55 35.11
C CYS A 702 -10.12 -44.85 33.92
N SER A 703 -10.66 -44.71 32.72
CA SER A 703 -9.94 -44.83 31.46
C SER A 703 -9.33 -43.49 31.10
N TYR A 704 -8.10 -43.48 30.53
CA TYR A 704 -7.42 -42.31 30.03
C TYR A 704 -7.12 -42.44 28.54
N ARG A 705 -7.21 -41.34 27.80
CA ARG A 705 -6.91 -41.25 26.37
C ARG A 705 -5.59 -40.52 26.13
N TYR A 706 -4.79 -41.03 25.23
CA TYR A 706 -3.45 -40.53 24.92
C TYR A 706 -3.23 -40.34 23.44
N GLN A 707 -2.45 -39.31 23.13
CA GLN A 707 -1.88 -39.08 21.83
C GLN A 707 -0.37 -38.89 21.95
N MET A 708 0.34 -38.98 20.83
CA MET A 708 1.76 -38.86 20.75
C MET A 708 2.15 -38.01 19.55
N THR A 709 3.12 -37.09 19.70
CA THR A 709 3.77 -36.40 18.62
C THR A 709 5.28 -36.61 18.69
N LEU A 710 6.01 -36.27 17.63
CA LEU A 710 7.47 -36.24 17.66
C LEU A 710 7.97 -34.81 17.49
N SER A 711 9.03 -34.45 18.23
CA SER A 711 9.68 -33.14 18.11
C SER A 711 10.59 -33.11 16.90
N THR A 712 10.46 -32.06 16.07
CA THR A 712 11.35 -31.83 14.93
C THR A 712 12.55 -30.95 15.32
N THR A 713 13.59 -30.98 14.51
CA THR A 713 14.80 -30.13 14.67
C THR A 713 14.50 -28.63 14.52
N TYR A 714 13.33 -28.26 14.01
CA TYR A 714 12.87 -26.88 13.79
C TYR A 714 11.91 -26.38 14.88
N GLY A 715 11.81 -27.11 16.01
CA GLY A 715 11.02 -26.67 17.17
C GLY A 715 9.51 -26.82 17.05
N VAL A 716 9.03 -27.46 15.99
CA VAL A 716 7.61 -27.82 15.79
C VAL A 716 7.40 -29.32 16.00
N GLU A 717 6.19 -29.71 16.21
CA GLU A 717 5.80 -31.10 16.41
C GLU A 717 5.09 -31.67 15.17
N THR A 718 5.13 -32.99 15.02
CA THR A 718 4.35 -33.67 13.98
C THR A 718 2.85 -33.56 14.24
N LEU A 719 2.04 -33.98 13.27
CA LEU A 719 0.64 -34.31 13.53
C LEU A 719 0.56 -35.38 14.62
N PRO A 720 -0.50 -35.35 15.46
CA PRO A 720 -0.66 -36.35 16.53
C PRO A 720 -0.97 -37.74 15.98
N SER A 721 -0.57 -38.72 16.75
CA SER A 721 -0.98 -40.09 16.51
C SER A 721 -2.49 -40.26 16.62
N LYS A 722 -2.99 -41.42 16.21
CA LYS A 722 -4.34 -41.84 16.62
C LYS A 722 -4.40 -41.87 18.16
N VAL A 723 -5.60 -41.58 18.66
CA VAL A 723 -5.90 -41.70 20.09
C VAL A 723 -5.92 -43.18 20.49
N HIS A 724 -5.25 -43.47 21.59
CA HIS A 724 -5.33 -44.77 22.27
C HIS A 724 -5.87 -44.57 23.70
N ALA A 725 -6.73 -45.44 24.17
CA ALA A 725 -7.28 -45.36 25.51
C ALA A 725 -6.97 -46.62 26.34
N THR A 726 -6.72 -46.42 27.65
CA THR A 726 -6.67 -47.55 28.58
C THR A 726 -8.05 -48.22 28.69
N MET A 727 -8.04 -49.52 28.91
CA MET A 727 -9.25 -50.29 29.23
C MET A 727 -9.48 -50.27 30.73
N HIS A 728 -10.64 -49.84 31.15
CA HIS A 728 -11.03 -49.88 32.56
C HIS A 728 -12.11 -50.98 32.78
N VAL A 729 -11.79 -51.91 33.66
CA VAL A 729 -12.64 -53.07 34.02
C VAL A 729 -13.32 -52.80 35.36
N LEU A 730 -14.60 -53.04 35.38
CA LEU A 730 -15.45 -53.00 36.57
C LEU A 730 -16.03 -54.36 36.80
N ALA A 731 -16.24 -54.75 38.09
CA ALA A 731 -16.94 -55.94 38.46
C ALA A 731 -18.09 -55.64 39.46
N ASN A 732 -19.22 -56.27 39.27
CA ASN A 732 -20.32 -56.17 40.21
C ASN A 732 -20.90 -57.57 40.46
N HIS A 733 -21.47 -57.71 41.62
CA HIS A 733 -22.13 -59.00 42.02
C HIS A 733 -23.36 -59.29 41.12
N GLY A 734 -23.45 -60.52 40.60
CA GLY A 734 -24.61 -61.08 39.89
C GLY A 734 -25.52 -61.89 40.80
N LEU A 735 -26.25 -62.82 40.20
CA LEU A 735 -27.07 -63.73 40.95
C LEU A 735 -26.27 -64.90 41.55
N GLY A 736 -26.41 -65.16 42.83
CA GLY A 736 -25.63 -66.21 43.55
C GLY A 736 -24.16 -65.82 43.64
N ASN A 737 -23.25 -66.70 43.17
CA ASN A 737 -21.83 -66.46 43.18
C ASN A 737 -21.30 -65.83 41.87
N ASP A 738 -22.18 -65.42 40.95
CA ASP A 738 -21.83 -64.88 39.71
C ASP A 738 -21.16 -63.46 39.85
N ILE A 739 -20.19 -63.14 38.97
CA ILE A 739 -19.64 -61.84 38.85
C ILE A 739 -19.83 -61.34 37.42
N ASN A 740 -20.44 -60.17 37.34
CA ASN A 740 -20.59 -59.49 36.08
C ASN A 740 -19.34 -58.55 35.87
N ILE A 741 -18.65 -58.75 34.80
CA ILE A 741 -17.48 -57.99 34.43
C ILE A 741 -17.84 -57.08 33.24
N ARG A 742 -17.52 -55.79 33.32
CA ARG A 742 -17.77 -54.82 32.25
C ARG A 742 -16.45 -54.05 31.99
N TRP A 743 -16.26 -53.64 30.75
CA TRP A 743 -15.05 -52.86 30.38
C TRP A 743 -15.33 -51.77 29.37
N THR A 744 -14.52 -50.72 29.42
CA THR A 744 -14.50 -49.70 28.38
C THR A 744 -13.84 -50.27 27.11
N PRO A 745 -14.35 -49.91 25.91
CA PRO A 745 -13.73 -50.37 24.67
C PRO A 745 -12.29 -49.86 24.55
N TYR A 746 -11.42 -50.68 23.96
CA TYR A 746 -10.10 -50.19 23.60
C TYR A 746 -10.21 -49.28 22.39
N GLU A 747 -9.57 -48.08 22.43
CA GLU A 747 -9.42 -47.17 21.32
C GLU A 747 -8.01 -47.29 20.69
N GLY A 748 -7.86 -46.86 19.45
CA GLY A 748 -6.58 -46.78 18.73
C GLY A 748 -6.37 -47.87 17.70
N THR A 749 -6.96 -49.07 17.93
CA THR A 749 -6.94 -50.19 16.96
C THR A 749 -8.28 -50.87 16.86
N THR A 750 -8.52 -51.57 15.77
CA THR A 750 -9.72 -52.40 15.62
C THR A 750 -9.55 -53.70 16.41
N VAL A 751 -10.35 -53.86 17.44
CA VAL A 751 -10.37 -55.07 18.27
C VAL A 751 -11.09 -56.18 17.51
N ALA A 752 -10.43 -57.32 17.35
CA ALA A 752 -11.05 -58.55 16.79
C ALA A 752 -11.72 -59.38 17.87
N GLN A 753 -11.09 -59.56 19.01
CA GLN A 753 -11.57 -60.30 20.15
C GLN A 753 -11.13 -59.63 21.46
N TYR A 754 -11.98 -59.67 22.46
CA TYR A 754 -11.61 -59.44 23.86
C TYR A 754 -11.30 -60.78 24.54
N VAL A 755 -10.31 -60.76 25.44
CA VAL A 755 -9.88 -61.95 26.20
C VAL A 755 -10.10 -61.64 27.67
N VAL A 756 -10.94 -62.45 28.30
CA VAL A 756 -11.26 -62.33 29.73
C VAL A 756 -10.36 -63.25 30.51
N TYR A 757 -9.72 -62.71 31.52
CA TYR A 757 -8.88 -63.47 32.46
C TYR A 757 -9.50 -63.51 33.82
N ALA A 758 -9.34 -64.64 34.49
CA ALA A 758 -9.69 -64.82 35.91
C ALA A 758 -8.62 -65.66 36.61
N GLY A 759 -8.37 -65.40 37.88
CA GLY A 759 -7.40 -66.14 38.68
C GLY A 759 -7.57 -65.93 40.16
N THR A 760 -6.85 -66.74 40.96
CA THR A 760 -6.88 -66.63 42.43
C THR A 760 -5.90 -65.56 42.97
N SER A 761 -5.04 -65.02 42.13
CA SER A 761 -4.15 -63.89 42.44
C SER A 761 -3.88 -63.08 41.16
N PRO A 762 -3.52 -61.80 41.27
CA PRO A 762 -3.12 -60.95 40.12
C PRO A 762 -2.07 -61.60 39.24
N ASP A 763 -1.11 -62.33 39.82
CA ASP A 763 0.03 -62.96 39.13
C ASP A 763 -0.31 -64.37 38.54
N ASN A 764 -1.50 -64.92 38.82
CA ASN A 764 -1.88 -66.25 38.35
C ASN A 764 -3.24 -66.15 37.68
N MET A 765 -3.33 -65.45 36.60
CA MET A 765 -4.53 -65.27 35.79
C MET A 765 -4.56 -66.22 34.61
N GLN A 766 -5.72 -66.85 34.36
CA GLN A 766 -5.94 -67.76 33.22
C GLN A 766 -7.04 -67.21 32.33
N ILE A 767 -6.95 -67.47 31.01
CA ILE A 767 -8.00 -67.12 30.06
C ILE A 767 -9.27 -67.99 30.42
N VAL A 768 -10.36 -67.24 30.68
CA VAL A 768 -11.63 -67.92 30.93
C VAL A 768 -12.57 -67.89 29.74
N ASP A 769 -12.45 -66.83 28.91
CA ASP A 769 -13.22 -66.69 27.65
C ASP A 769 -12.58 -65.77 26.62
N ARG A 770 -13.00 -65.92 25.36
CA ARG A 770 -12.66 -65.10 24.22
C ARG A 770 -13.97 -64.65 23.55
N LEU A 771 -14.19 -63.37 23.55
CA LEU A 771 -15.41 -62.74 23.10
C LEU A 771 -15.20 -61.89 21.83
N SER A 772 -16.31 -61.64 21.13
CA SER A 772 -16.31 -60.78 19.99
C SER A 772 -15.71 -59.40 20.33
N GLY A 773 -15.00 -58.72 19.39
CA GLY A 773 -14.51 -57.36 19.53
C GLY A 773 -15.60 -56.29 19.82
N TYR A 774 -16.87 -56.69 19.73
CA TYR A 774 -18.01 -55.85 20.13
C TYR A 774 -18.49 -56.09 21.56
N ALA A 775 -18.02 -57.14 22.24
CA ALA A 775 -18.41 -57.44 23.60
C ALA A 775 -17.94 -56.35 24.59
N ARG A 776 -18.76 -56.01 25.58
CA ARG A 776 -18.46 -55.01 26.61
C ARG A 776 -18.70 -55.56 28.02
N SER A 777 -19.12 -56.81 28.10
CA SER A 777 -19.43 -57.51 29.38
C SER A 777 -19.25 -58.98 29.25
N TYR A 778 -19.01 -59.59 30.39
CA TYR A 778 -18.95 -61.08 30.61
C TYR A 778 -19.54 -61.44 31.99
N VAL A 779 -20.23 -62.51 32.06
CA VAL A 779 -20.74 -63.11 33.35
C VAL A 779 -19.91 -64.33 33.67
N HIS A 780 -19.15 -64.22 34.73
CA HIS A 780 -18.42 -65.38 35.23
C HIS A 780 -19.25 -66.18 36.27
N HIS A 781 -19.68 -67.37 35.89
CA HIS A 781 -20.44 -68.27 36.77
C HIS A 781 -19.42 -68.99 37.67
N ARG A 782 -19.36 -68.63 38.92
CA ARG A 782 -18.43 -69.19 39.91
C ARG A 782 -19.13 -70.29 40.75
N ASN A 783 -18.43 -71.36 41.05
CA ASN A 783 -18.90 -72.43 41.92
C ASN A 783 -18.68 -72.16 43.40
N SER A 784 -17.95 -71.08 43.76
CA SER A 784 -17.70 -70.70 45.16
C SER A 784 -17.60 -69.13 45.23
N ASP A 785 -17.65 -68.63 46.46
CA ASP A 785 -17.52 -67.21 46.81
C ASP A 785 -16.06 -66.83 47.06
N ALA A 786 -15.08 -67.69 46.74
CA ALA A 786 -13.68 -67.40 46.89
C ALA A 786 -13.25 -66.14 46.04
N THR A 787 -12.40 -65.34 46.64
CA THR A 787 -11.93 -64.13 45.95
C THR A 787 -11.25 -64.50 44.62
N THR A 788 -11.72 -63.85 43.54
CA THR A 788 -11.29 -64.10 42.19
C THR A 788 -10.88 -62.75 41.56
N TYR A 789 -9.78 -62.71 40.96
CA TYR A 789 -9.25 -61.53 40.25
C TYR A 789 -9.63 -61.56 38.76
N TYR A 790 -9.97 -60.43 38.17
CA TYR A 790 -10.39 -60.32 36.78
C TYR A 790 -9.59 -59.24 36.05
N ALA A 791 -9.31 -59.51 34.78
CA ALA A 791 -8.74 -58.55 33.85
C ALA A 791 -9.23 -58.85 32.43
N VAL A 792 -9.04 -57.85 31.52
CA VAL A 792 -9.40 -58.00 30.12
C VAL A 792 -8.21 -57.59 29.27
N GLY A 793 -7.93 -58.36 28.24
CA GLY A 793 -7.05 -58.01 27.14
C GLY A 793 -7.77 -58.00 25.82
N PHE A 794 -7.08 -57.70 24.74
CA PHE A 794 -7.68 -57.78 23.40
C PHE A 794 -6.69 -58.38 22.38
N VAL A 795 -7.25 -58.81 21.26
CA VAL A 795 -6.50 -59.21 20.06
C VAL A 795 -6.89 -58.26 18.94
N ALA A 796 -5.89 -57.53 18.38
CA ALA A 796 -6.12 -56.65 17.26
C ALA A 796 -6.43 -57.41 15.95
N LYS A 797 -7.23 -56.81 15.08
CA LYS A 797 -7.65 -57.45 13.81
C LYS A 797 -6.45 -57.75 12.88
N SER A 798 -5.41 -56.92 12.88
CA SER A 798 -4.17 -57.10 12.14
C SER A 798 -3.36 -58.31 12.62
N GLU A 799 -3.40 -58.60 13.91
CA GLU A 799 -2.68 -59.72 14.53
C GLU A 799 -3.34 -61.07 14.26
N LEU A 800 -4.66 -61.14 14.14
CA LEU A 800 -5.38 -62.36 13.78
C LEU A 800 -4.96 -62.94 12.44
N SER A 801 -4.71 -62.05 11.44
CA SER A 801 -4.25 -62.44 10.13
C SER A 801 -2.81 -62.99 10.11
N ALA A 802 -1.95 -62.51 11.01
CA ALA A 802 -0.57 -62.96 11.20
C ALA A 802 -0.47 -64.23 12.06
N LYS A 803 -1.23 -64.32 13.14
CA LYS A 803 -1.23 -65.45 14.10
C LYS A 803 -1.92 -66.70 13.55
N ALA A 804 -2.80 -66.59 12.55
CA ALA A 804 -3.39 -67.75 11.90
C ALA A 804 -2.36 -68.61 11.14
N LYS A 805 -1.14 -68.09 10.90
CA LYS A 805 -0.02 -68.84 10.28
C LYS A 805 1.04 -69.32 11.29
N ALA A 806 1.00 -68.93 12.55
CA ALA A 806 1.97 -69.36 13.56
C ALA A 806 1.25 -70.14 14.69
N LYS A 807 1.62 -71.42 14.83
CA LYS A 807 1.08 -72.33 15.81
C LYS A 807 1.62 -72.11 17.25
N THR A 808 2.02 -70.88 17.60
CA THR A 808 2.52 -70.52 18.93
C THR A 808 1.83 -69.25 19.39
N ILE A 809 0.88 -69.37 20.29
CA ILE A 809 0.24 -68.26 21.01
C ILE A 809 1.30 -67.72 21.98
N ALA A 810 2.02 -66.71 21.55
CA ALA A 810 2.86 -65.92 22.44
C ALA A 810 2.08 -64.66 22.83
N ASN A 811 1.83 -64.51 24.13
CA ASN A 811 1.39 -63.32 24.86
C ASN A 811 0.02 -62.73 24.45
N ASP A 812 -1.03 -63.41 24.86
CA ASP A 812 -2.28 -62.75 25.25
C ASP A 812 -1.93 -61.85 26.45
N GLU A 813 -1.82 -60.57 26.26
CA GLU A 813 -1.40 -59.62 27.30
C GLU A 813 -2.62 -59.02 27.99
N ILE A 814 -2.60 -58.92 29.32
CA ILE A 814 -3.54 -58.14 30.09
C ILE A 814 -3.31 -56.67 29.80
N VAL A 815 -4.34 -55.93 29.42
CA VAL A 815 -4.28 -54.54 29.05
C VAL A 815 -5.05 -53.63 30.02
N SER A 816 -6.04 -54.14 30.65
CA SER A 816 -6.89 -53.42 31.63
C SER A 816 -6.27 -53.41 33.05
N ASN A 817 -6.89 -52.61 33.95
CA ASN A 817 -6.70 -52.80 35.38
C ASN A 817 -7.15 -54.21 35.79
N ILE A 818 -6.64 -54.69 36.95
CA ILE A 818 -7.05 -55.92 37.60
C ILE A 818 -8.03 -55.53 38.71
N ILE A 819 -9.17 -56.22 38.76
CA ILE A 819 -10.17 -55.99 39.78
C ILE A 819 -10.45 -57.27 40.52
N SER A 820 -10.69 -57.24 41.84
CA SER A 820 -11.04 -58.32 42.69
C SER A 820 -12.57 -58.51 42.82
N SER A 821 -13.04 -59.73 42.89
CA SER A 821 -14.44 -59.99 43.25
C SER A 821 -14.79 -59.49 44.63
N ALA A 822 -13.84 -59.32 45.53
CA ALA A 822 -14.06 -58.76 46.86
C ALA A 822 -14.33 -57.19 46.76
N ASP A 823 -13.82 -56.58 45.74
CA ASP A 823 -14.06 -55.16 45.48
C ASP A 823 -15.24 -54.98 44.50
N ALA A 824 -15.91 -56.03 44.10
CA ALA A 824 -17.07 -55.97 43.25
C ALA A 824 -18.20 -55.19 43.92
N TYR A 825 -18.58 -54.12 43.33
CA TYR A 825 -19.57 -53.18 43.84
C TYR A 825 -20.93 -53.87 43.93
N SER A 826 -21.58 -53.79 45.15
CA SER A 826 -23.04 -53.67 45.18
C SER A 826 -23.35 -52.37 44.49
N VAL A 827 -24.28 -52.42 43.51
CA VAL A 827 -24.60 -51.26 42.61
C VAL A 827 -24.73 -49.96 43.44
N ASN A 828 -23.69 -49.11 43.49
CA ASN A 828 -23.78 -47.81 44.13
C ASN A 828 -24.36 -46.87 43.07
N ALA A 829 -25.68 -46.66 43.17
CA ALA A 829 -26.34 -45.68 42.29
C ALA A 829 -26.02 -44.28 42.75
N VAL A 830 -26.05 -43.36 41.80
CA VAL A 830 -25.94 -41.93 42.05
C VAL A 830 -27.06 -41.51 43.01
N GLN A 831 -26.69 -40.81 44.11
CA GLN A 831 -27.61 -40.32 45.15
C GLN A 831 -27.84 -38.80 44.99
N SER A 832 -26.86 -38.06 44.53
CA SER A 832 -27.00 -36.62 44.20
C SER A 832 -25.99 -36.19 43.15
N ILE A 833 -26.31 -35.13 42.44
CA ILE A 833 -25.46 -34.48 41.45
C ILE A 833 -25.33 -33.02 41.86
N GLU A 834 -24.10 -32.48 41.81
CA GLU A 834 -23.84 -31.06 41.93
C GLU A 834 -23.27 -30.56 40.60
N ILE A 835 -23.88 -29.54 40.03
CA ILE A 835 -23.39 -28.91 38.80
C ILE A 835 -22.46 -27.76 39.16
N ALA A 836 -21.21 -27.84 38.78
CA ALA A 836 -20.20 -26.77 38.87
C ALA A 836 -19.76 -26.30 37.48
N THR A 837 -18.85 -25.36 37.43
CA THR A 837 -18.17 -24.93 36.22
C THR A 837 -16.66 -25.01 36.44
N ARG A 838 -15.93 -25.23 35.39
CA ARG A 838 -14.46 -25.22 35.43
C ARG A 838 -13.93 -23.82 35.72
N GLU A 839 -14.64 -22.80 35.28
CA GLU A 839 -14.33 -21.40 35.50
C GLU A 839 -14.65 -21.01 36.94
N GLU A 840 -13.74 -20.28 37.61
CA GLU A 840 -13.89 -19.81 38.98
C GLU A 840 -15.16 -18.96 39.15
N GLU A 841 -15.55 -18.19 38.15
CA GLU A 841 -16.80 -17.46 38.10
C GLU A 841 -17.77 -18.13 37.12
N ALA A 842 -18.84 -18.73 37.62
CA ALA A 842 -19.86 -19.41 36.83
C ALA A 842 -20.80 -18.44 36.08
N THR A 843 -20.24 -17.44 35.44
CA THR A 843 -20.99 -16.39 34.72
C THR A 843 -20.41 -16.11 33.35
N PHE A 844 -21.31 -15.95 32.38
CA PHE A 844 -20.92 -15.41 31.07
C PHE A 844 -20.58 -13.93 31.20
N THR A 845 -19.56 -13.51 30.52
CA THR A 845 -19.18 -12.09 30.39
C THR A 845 -18.96 -11.74 28.93
N GLN A 846 -18.75 -10.46 28.61
CA GLN A 846 -18.40 -10.06 27.25
C GLN A 846 -17.08 -10.68 26.75
N GLU A 847 -16.22 -11.12 27.66
CA GLU A 847 -14.94 -11.75 27.38
C GLU A 847 -14.99 -13.27 27.49
N ARG A 848 -15.95 -13.81 28.23
CA ARG A 848 -16.16 -15.26 28.46
C ARG A 848 -17.47 -15.71 27.83
N LEU A 849 -17.41 -16.21 26.62
CA LEU A 849 -18.57 -16.68 25.85
C LEU A 849 -18.81 -18.17 25.96
N THR A 850 -17.96 -18.91 26.67
CA THR A 850 -18.05 -20.35 26.88
C THR A 850 -17.89 -20.70 28.34
N LEU A 851 -18.72 -21.61 28.86
CA LEU A 851 -18.60 -22.21 30.18
C LEU A 851 -18.53 -23.72 30.04
N HIS A 852 -17.66 -24.35 30.84
CA HIS A 852 -17.50 -25.82 30.89
C HIS A 852 -18.15 -26.32 32.15
N LEU A 853 -19.21 -27.14 31.98
CA LEU A 853 -19.95 -27.69 33.06
C LEU A 853 -19.26 -28.94 33.60
N LEU A 854 -19.24 -29.07 34.92
CA LEU A 854 -18.74 -30.22 35.66
C LEU A 854 -19.89 -30.80 36.50
N ALA A 855 -20.03 -32.13 36.50
CA ALA A 855 -20.97 -32.81 37.35
C ALA A 855 -20.24 -33.60 38.45
N TYR A 856 -20.35 -33.14 39.67
CA TYR A 856 -19.88 -33.90 40.84
C TYR A 856 -20.99 -34.81 41.34
N VAL A 857 -20.81 -36.12 41.21
CA VAL A 857 -21.77 -37.09 41.65
C VAL A 857 -21.42 -37.58 43.05
N THR A 858 -22.44 -37.85 43.87
CA THR A 858 -22.28 -38.44 45.19
C THR A 858 -23.04 -39.77 45.22
N PRO A 859 -22.47 -40.88 45.72
CA PRO A 859 -21.07 -40.96 46.17
C PRO A 859 -20.09 -40.89 45.01
N SER A 860 -18.88 -40.40 45.26
CA SER A 860 -17.82 -40.31 44.23
C SER A 860 -17.41 -41.66 43.62
N GLN A 861 -17.81 -42.76 44.32
CA GLN A 861 -17.64 -44.15 43.86
C GLN A 861 -18.90 -44.69 43.18
N ALA A 862 -19.80 -43.84 42.70
CA ALA A 862 -20.96 -44.28 41.92
C ALA A 862 -20.50 -45.16 40.74
N SER A 863 -21.18 -46.29 40.51
CA SER A 863 -20.76 -47.27 39.50
C SER A 863 -20.76 -46.67 38.06
N ILE A 864 -21.58 -45.66 37.81
CA ILE A 864 -21.61 -44.84 36.59
C ILE A 864 -21.77 -43.39 37.03
N GLY A 865 -20.67 -42.66 37.08
CA GLY A 865 -20.65 -41.25 37.47
C GLY A 865 -20.89 -40.28 36.33
N LYS A 866 -21.17 -40.74 35.11
CA LYS A 866 -21.48 -39.87 33.95
C LYS A 866 -22.92 -39.37 34.01
N VAL A 867 -23.12 -38.19 33.50
CA VAL A 867 -24.42 -37.55 33.37
C VAL A 867 -24.72 -37.22 31.90
N GLU A 868 -26.00 -37.15 31.60
CA GLU A 868 -26.55 -36.61 30.35
C GLU A 868 -26.89 -35.13 30.59
N TRP A 869 -26.36 -34.25 29.72
CA TRP A 869 -26.62 -32.84 29.80
C TRP A 869 -27.78 -32.45 28.90
N SER A 870 -28.67 -31.57 29.40
CA SER A 870 -29.77 -31.03 28.61
C SER A 870 -30.12 -29.61 29.06
N LEU A 871 -30.73 -28.84 28.15
CA LEU A 871 -31.30 -27.54 28.45
C LEU A 871 -32.77 -27.71 28.82
N LEU A 872 -33.19 -27.15 29.97
CA LEU A 872 -34.59 -27.01 30.33
C LEU A 872 -35.16 -25.65 29.90
N ALA A 873 -34.31 -24.65 29.73
CA ALA A 873 -34.66 -23.33 29.25
C ALA A 873 -33.41 -22.64 28.68
N GLY A 874 -33.59 -21.70 27.76
CA GLY A 874 -32.51 -20.87 27.19
C GLY A 874 -31.87 -21.46 25.93
N GLU A 875 -32.54 -22.37 25.22
CA GLU A 875 -32.05 -22.95 23.94
C GLU A 875 -31.74 -21.94 22.85
N SER A 876 -32.35 -20.75 22.90
CA SER A 876 -32.07 -19.66 21.99
C SER A 876 -30.86 -18.80 22.41
N LEU A 877 -30.31 -19.03 23.61
CA LEU A 877 -29.25 -18.25 24.21
C LEU A 877 -27.88 -18.93 24.13
N VAL A 878 -27.86 -20.26 24.20
CA VAL A 878 -26.65 -21.08 24.24
C VAL A 878 -26.80 -22.36 23.43
N ASN A 879 -25.66 -22.86 22.91
CA ASN A 879 -25.51 -24.23 22.47
C ASN A 879 -24.89 -25.05 23.61
N LEU A 880 -25.43 -26.21 23.92
CA LEU A 880 -24.90 -27.14 24.92
C LEU A 880 -24.52 -28.44 24.22
N SER A 881 -23.26 -28.86 24.39
CA SER A 881 -22.77 -30.14 23.89
C SER A 881 -23.01 -31.26 24.89
N ASP A 882 -22.94 -32.52 24.41
CA ASP A 882 -23.13 -33.74 25.23
C ASP A 882 -22.06 -33.84 26.34
N ASP A 883 -20.95 -33.18 26.22
CA ASP A 883 -19.82 -33.15 27.17
C ASP A 883 -19.88 -31.97 28.15
N GLY A 884 -20.97 -31.22 28.12
CA GLY A 884 -21.18 -30.12 29.08
C GLY A 884 -20.50 -28.80 28.68
N VAL A 885 -20.13 -28.62 27.42
CA VAL A 885 -19.63 -27.30 26.95
C VAL A 885 -20.82 -26.44 26.53
N MET A 886 -20.99 -25.31 27.22
CA MET A 886 -22.05 -24.35 26.98
C MET A 886 -21.51 -23.08 26.34
N GLN A 887 -21.92 -22.80 25.12
CA GLN A 887 -21.43 -21.67 24.34
C GLN A 887 -22.56 -20.69 24.01
N LEU A 888 -22.35 -19.40 24.24
CA LEU A 888 -23.32 -18.37 23.90
C LEU A 888 -23.57 -18.30 22.37
N ILE A 889 -24.84 -18.18 22.02
CA ILE A 889 -25.23 -17.89 20.63
C ILE A 889 -25.02 -16.41 20.37
N PRO A 890 -24.29 -16.03 19.32
CA PRO A 890 -24.04 -14.62 19.02
C PRO A 890 -25.33 -13.82 18.82
N GLY A 891 -25.41 -12.64 19.43
CA GLY A 891 -26.58 -11.73 19.31
C GLY A 891 -27.71 -11.99 20.29
N THR A 892 -27.48 -12.74 21.36
CA THR A 892 -28.51 -12.99 22.38
C THR A 892 -28.90 -11.72 23.15
N THR A 893 -30.19 -11.59 23.44
CA THR A 893 -30.77 -10.42 24.14
C THR A 893 -30.59 -10.47 25.66
N GLY A 894 -29.82 -11.43 26.15
CA GLY A 894 -29.71 -11.71 27.59
C GLY A 894 -30.90 -12.54 28.11
N GLY A 895 -30.71 -13.18 29.23
CA GLY A 895 -31.74 -14.06 29.83
C GLY A 895 -31.16 -15.06 30.83
N GLU A 896 -31.93 -16.10 31.10
CA GLU A 896 -31.49 -17.19 31.95
C GLU A 896 -31.46 -18.50 31.16
N VAL A 897 -30.43 -19.29 31.40
CA VAL A 897 -30.27 -20.66 30.89
C VAL A 897 -30.40 -21.64 32.05
N ILE A 898 -31.25 -22.62 31.93
CA ILE A 898 -31.39 -23.68 32.94
C ILE A 898 -30.85 -24.97 32.34
N VAL A 899 -29.77 -25.43 32.91
CA VAL A 899 -29.13 -26.71 32.52
C VAL A 899 -29.55 -27.79 33.48
N GLN A 900 -29.81 -28.99 32.95
CA GLN A 900 -30.03 -30.20 33.73
C GLN A 900 -28.90 -31.20 33.48
N ALA A 901 -28.36 -31.77 34.55
CA ALA A 901 -27.56 -32.97 34.54
C ALA A 901 -28.41 -34.14 35.05
N LYS A 902 -28.47 -35.24 34.29
CA LYS A 902 -29.21 -36.46 34.63
C LYS A 902 -28.26 -37.66 34.70
N ALA A 903 -28.30 -38.40 35.81
CA ALA A 903 -27.52 -39.62 35.95
C ALA A 903 -27.95 -40.65 34.89
N ILE A 904 -26.97 -41.28 34.23
CA ILE A 904 -27.23 -42.35 33.23
C ILE A 904 -27.18 -43.76 33.82
N ASP A 905 -26.99 -43.87 35.12
CA ASP A 905 -26.90 -45.14 35.87
C ASP A 905 -28.26 -45.80 36.11
N GLY A 906 -29.34 -45.17 35.68
CA GLY A 906 -30.70 -45.64 35.91
C GLY A 906 -31.32 -45.23 37.27
N SER A 907 -30.58 -44.50 38.12
CA SER A 907 -31.07 -43.95 39.42
C SER A 907 -32.19 -42.94 39.24
N GLY A 908 -32.25 -42.27 38.06
CA GLY A 908 -33.19 -41.20 37.79
C GLY A 908 -32.86 -39.87 38.49
N ILE A 909 -31.69 -39.75 39.13
CA ILE A 909 -31.24 -38.56 39.84
C ILE A 909 -30.94 -37.46 38.80
N THR A 910 -31.44 -36.29 39.07
CA THR A 910 -31.20 -35.07 38.25
C THR A 910 -30.78 -33.90 39.14
N ALA A 911 -29.99 -33.01 38.59
CA ALA A 911 -29.70 -31.71 39.17
C ALA A 911 -29.91 -30.64 38.13
N THR A 912 -30.26 -29.45 38.59
CA THR A 912 -30.42 -28.28 37.69
C THR A 912 -29.61 -27.11 38.22
N ARG A 913 -29.09 -26.31 37.31
CA ARG A 913 -28.44 -25.04 37.66
C ARG A 913 -28.82 -23.97 36.66
N THR A 914 -29.09 -22.76 37.18
CA THR A 914 -29.41 -21.59 36.36
C THR A 914 -28.17 -20.74 36.16
N PHE A 915 -27.94 -20.28 34.94
CA PHE A 915 -26.88 -19.38 34.54
C PHE A 915 -27.50 -18.12 33.96
N ALA A 916 -27.04 -16.96 34.42
CA ALA A 916 -27.44 -15.71 33.86
C ALA A 916 -26.62 -15.42 32.60
N VAL A 917 -27.30 -15.11 31.53
CA VAL A 917 -26.71 -14.62 30.29
C VAL A 917 -26.86 -13.13 30.28
N PRO A 918 -25.76 -12.36 30.37
CA PRO A 918 -25.83 -10.91 30.23
C PRO A 918 -26.29 -10.55 28.84
N GLN A 919 -26.93 -9.41 28.70
CA GLN A 919 -27.14 -8.83 27.38
C GLN A 919 -25.76 -8.50 26.82
N VAL A 920 -25.30 -9.35 25.94
CA VAL A 920 -24.12 -9.02 25.16
C VAL A 920 -24.61 -7.98 24.16
N SER A 921 -24.31 -6.72 24.39
CA SER A 921 -24.49 -5.66 23.42
C SER A 921 -23.47 -5.91 22.28
N GLY A 922 -23.74 -6.93 21.54
CA GLY A 922 -23.16 -7.14 20.24
C GLY A 922 -23.80 -6.09 19.37
N VAL A 923 -22.97 -5.24 18.79
CA VAL A 923 -23.26 -4.35 17.67
C VAL A 923 -24.77 -4.04 17.56
N GLU A 924 -25.12 -2.76 17.75
CA GLU A 924 -26.45 -2.29 17.42
C GLU A 924 -26.92 -2.97 16.14
N SER A 925 -28.06 -3.63 16.23
CA SER A 925 -28.74 -4.18 15.06
C SER A 925 -29.11 -2.99 14.18
N VAL A 926 -28.29 -2.73 13.18
CA VAL A 926 -28.55 -1.66 12.23
C VAL A 926 -29.78 -2.05 11.42
N GLU A 927 -30.78 -1.18 11.41
CA GLU A 927 -32.00 -1.29 10.64
C GLU A 927 -31.71 -1.70 9.19
N THR A 928 -32.52 -2.56 8.61
CA THR A 928 -32.47 -2.94 7.21
C THR A 928 -32.79 -1.74 6.34
N ASN A 929 -31.83 -1.31 5.52
CA ASN A 929 -32.10 -0.39 4.42
C ASN A 929 -32.73 -1.14 3.24
N ALA A 930 -33.24 -0.41 2.27
CA ALA A 930 -33.97 -0.92 1.10
C ALA A 930 -33.25 -2.01 0.28
N ASP A 931 -31.93 -2.16 0.45
CA ASP A 931 -31.09 -3.13 -0.27
C ASP A 931 -30.90 -4.48 0.45
N GLY A 932 -31.46 -4.63 1.66
CA GLY A 932 -31.53 -5.92 2.37
C GLY A 932 -30.23 -6.52 2.92
N VAL A 933 -29.05 -5.92 2.68
CA VAL A 933 -27.77 -6.47 3.13
C VAL A 933 -27.59 -6.30 4.65
N LYS A 934 -27.28 -7.39 5.35
CA LYS A 934 -26.95 -7.42 6.79
C LYS A 934 -25.46 -7.70 6.97
N ILE A 935 -24.84 -6.99 7.89
CA ILE A 935 -23.44 -7.17 8.30
C ILE A 935 -23.43 -7.64 9.74
N SER A 936 -22.85 -8.81 9.99
CA SER A 936 -22.81 -9.43 11.32
C SER A 936 -21.39 -9.83 11.70
N ALA A 937 -20.98 -9.52 12.93
CA ALA A 937 -19.73 -10.06 13.48
C ALA A 937 -19.87 -11.55 13.74
N MET A 938 -18.83 -12.32 13.45
CA MET A 938 -18.70 -13.73 13.78
C MET A 938 -17.34 -13.99 14.43
N LEU A 939 -17.19 -15.14 15.05
CA LEU A 939 -15.89 -15.57 15.56
C LEU A 939 -14.91 -15.72 14.38
N GLY A 940 -13.81 -14.95 14.40
CA GLY A 940 -12.81 -14.94 13.32
C GLY A 940 -13.24 -14.25 12.03
N GLY A 941 -14.27 -13.38 12.03
CA GLY A 941 -14.63 -12.64 10.82
C GLY A 941 -15.94 -11.86 10.85
N VAL A 942 -16.39 -11.52 9.65
CA VAL A 942 -17.64 -10.81 9.42
C VAL A 942 -18.46 -11.55 8.39
N MET A 943 -19.75 -11.78 8.67
CA MET A 943 -20.70 -12.37 7.75
C MET A 943 -21.57 -11.28 7.12
N LEU A 944 -21.65 -11.28 5.80
CA LEU A 944 -22.59 -10.47 5.03
C LEU A 944 -23.70 -11.40 4.50
N THR A 945 -24.94 -11.04 4.75
CA THR A 945 -26.13 -11.80 4.29
C THR A 945 -27.15 -10.90 3.63
N GLY A 946 -27.96 -11.47 2.73
CA GLY A 946 -28.98 -10.75 1.98
C GLY A 946 -28.44 -10.03 0.74
N ILE A 947 -27.28 -10.43 0.24
CA ILE A 947 -26.72 -9.89 -1.01
C ILE A 947 -27.46 -10.50 -2.20
N THR A 948 -28.34 -9.71 -2.82
CA THR A 948 -29.15 -10.11 -4.00
C THR A 948 -28.62 -9.53 -5.30
N ASN A 949 -27.78 -8.49 -5.23
CA ASN A 949 -27.14 -7.83 -6.39
C ASN A 949 -25.64 -7.66 -6.09
N PRO A 950 -24.78 -7.55 -7.13
CA PRO A 950 -23.37 -7.27 -6.94
C PRO A 950 -23.18 -6.01 -6.08
N THR A 951 -22.52 -6.18 -4.91
CA THR A 951 -22.34 -5.17 -3.87
C THR A 951 -20.86 -4.95 -3.62
N ASP A 952 -20.38 -3.70 -3.72
CA ASP A 952 -19.02 -3.32 -3.35
C ASP A 952 -18.85 -3.41 -1.83
N VAL A 953 -17.88 -4.20 -1.40
CA VAL A 953 -17.59 -4.42 0.02
C VAL A 953 -16.17 -4.02 0.32
N LEU A 954 -16.01 -3.12 1.30
CA LEU A 954 -14.74 -2.62 1.80
C LEU A 954 -14.69 -2.85 3.30
N VAL A 955 -13.59 -3.43 3.79
CA VAL A 955 -13.31 -3.57 5.22
C VAL A 955 -12.00 -2.87 5.55
N THR A 956 -12.05 -1.96 6.53
CA THR A 956 -10.87 -1.25 7.02
C THR A 956 -10.70 -1.47 8.51
N THR A 957 -9.47 -1.35 9.00
CA THR A 957 -9.19 -1.26 10.44
C THR A 957 -9.67 0.10 10.97
N ALA A 958 -9.67 0.28 12.29
CA ALA A 958 -10.10 1.53 12.95
C ALA A 958 -9.25 2.75 12.58
N ASN A 959 -8.02 2.54 12.10
CA ASN A 959 -7.08 3.57 11.63
C ASN A 959 -7.06 3.71 10.09
N GLY A 960 -8.08 3.14 9.40
CA GLY A 960 -8.30 3.35 7.97
C GLY A 960 -7.58 2.40 7.02
N THR A 961 -6.75 1.48 7.53
CA THR A 961 -6.05 0.50 6.66
C THR A 961 -7.06 -0.48 6.04
N VAL A 962 -7.06 -0.61 4.73
CA VAL A 962 -7.91 -1.56 4.01
C VAL A 962 -7.40 -2.98 4.23
N VAL A 963 -8.25 -3.88 4.73
CA VAL A 963 -7.95 -5.30 4.97
C VAL A 963 -8.71 -6.25 4.05
N TYR A 964 -9.78 -5.76 3.41
CA TYR A 964 -10.54 -6.54 2.44
C TYR A 964 -11.33 -5.60 1.52
N ARG A 965 -11.30 -5.87 0.21
CA ARG A 965 -12.15 -5.20 -0.78
C ARG A 965 -12.53 -6.17 -1.90
N SER A 966 -13.83 -6.28 -2.19
CA SER A 966 -14.35 -7.11 -3.28
C SER A 966 -15.77 -6.71 -3.64
N ILE A 967 -16.20 -7.04 -4.85
CA ILE A 967 -17.62 -6.99 -5.24
C ILE A 967 -18.21 -8.38 -5.00
N LEU A 968 -19.14 -8.48 -4.07
CA LEU A 968 -19.79 -9.73 -3.71
C LEU A 968 -21.18 -9.84 -4.38
N ALA A 969 -21.45 -11.00 -5.02
CA ALA A 969 -22.72 -11.28 -5.69
C ALA A 969 -23.65 -12.23 -4.90
N ALA A 970 -23.21 -12.71 -3.75
CA ALA A 970 -23.96 -13.59 -2.84
C ALA A 970 -23.46 -13.40 -1.40
N ASP A 971 -24.19 -13.94 -0.45
CA ASP A 971 -23.81 -13.96 0.96
C ASP A 971 -22.39 -14.51 1.14
N HIS A 972 -21.58 -13.84 1.97
CA HIS A 972 -20.16 -14.13 2.07
C HIS A 972 -19.62 -13.92 3.48
N HIS A 973 -18.73 -14.80 3.89
CA HIS A 973 -17.96 -14.69 5.13
C HIS A 973 -16.57 -14.16 4.83
N ILE A 974 -16.18 -13.06 5.49
CA ILE A 974 -14.86 -12.48 5.41
C ILE A 974 -14.10 -12.84 6.68
N ALA A 975 -13.08 -13.67 6.54
CA ALA A 975 -12.20 -14.04 7.65
C ALA A 975 -11.31 -12.86 8.05
N LEU A 976 -11.33 -12.48 9.33
CA LEU A 976 -10.57 -11.37 9.89
C LEU A 976 -10.03 -11.75 11.27
N GLY A 977 -8.85 -11.29 11.62
CA GLY A 977 -8.30 -11.44 12.95
C GLY A 977 -9.08 -10.63 14.01
N ASN A 978 -8.75 -10.86 15.29
CA ASN A 978 -9.37 -10.10 16.38
C ASN A 978 -9.08 -8.61 16.23
N GLY A 979 -10.11 -7.78 16.24
CA GLY A 979 -9.93 -6.34 16.08
C GLY A 979 -11.21 -5.56 15.78
N LEU A 980 -11.06 -4.24 15.74
CA LEU A 980 -12.15 -3.34 15.40
C LEU A 980 -12.04 -2.95 13.93
N TYR A 981 -13.11 -3.20 13.17
CA TYR A 981 -13.17 -2.94 11.74
C TYR A 981 -14.36 -2.06 11.38
N ILE A 982 -14.20 -1.31 10.31
CA ILE A 982 -15.28 -0.59 9.64
C ILE A 982 -15.58 -1.34 8.35
N VAL A 983 -16.79 -1.82 8.20
CA VAL A 983 -17.25 -2.60 7.05
C VAL A 983 -18.25 -1.76 6.27
N ARG A 984 -17.94 -1.48 5.02
CA ARG A 984 -18.86 -0.87 4.07
C ARG A 984 -19.34 -1.93 3.07
N ALA A 985 -20.64 -2.03 2.88
CA ALA A 985 -21.27 -2.87 1.85
C ALA A 985 -22.29 -2.03 1.07
N GLY A 986 -21.94 -1.66 -0.16
CA GLY A 986 -22.69 -0.65 -0.92
C GLY A 986 -22.71 0.69 -0.17
N ASN A 987 -23.90 1.24 0.03
CA ASN A 987 -24.11 2.48 0.78
C ASN A 987 -24.14 2.30 2.31
N ARG A 988 -23.88 1.10 2.81
CA ARG A 988 -23.95 0.80 4.23
C ARG A 988 -22.57 0.72 4.85
N VAL A 989 -22.37 1.46 5.95
CA VAL A 989 -21.15 1.41 6.75
C VAL A 989 -21.49 0.94 8.16
N CYS A 990 -20.75 -0.04 8.66
CA CYS A 990 -20.94 -0.61 9.97
C CYS A 990 -19.60 -0.81 10.69
N LYS A 991 -19.54 -0.43 11.96
CA LYS A 991 -18.39 -0.67 12.82
C LYS A 991 -18.54 -2.04 13.48
N VAL A 992 -17.60 -2.95 13.24
CA VAL A 992 -17.68 -4.35 13.65
C VAL A 992 -16.47 -4.72 14.50
N MET A 993 -16.71 -5.32 15.67
CA MET A 993 -15.67 -5.92 16.49
C MET A 993 -15.58 -7.41 16.17
N VAL A 994 -14.49 -7.87 15.59
CA VAL A 994 -14.19 -9.28 15.36
C VAL A 994 -13.35 -9.79 16.53
N ARG A 995 -13.73 -10.95 17.07
CA ARG A 995 -13.05 -11.62 18.19
C ARG A 995 -12.64 -13.03 17.83
#